data_9894eb87640b1154a6d93399fa840d84
#
_entry.id   9894eb87640b1154a6d93399fa840d84
#
_cell.length_a   1.000
_cell.length_b   1.000
_cell.length_c   1.000
_cell.angle_alpha   90.00
_cell.angle_beta   90.00
_cell.angle_gamma   90.00
#
_symmetry.space_group_name_H-M   'P 1'
#
loop_
_entity.id
_entity.type
_entity.pdbx_description
1 polymer ?
#
loop_
_entity_poly.entity_id
_entity_poly.type
_entity_poly.pdbx_seq_one_letter_code
_entity_poly.pdbx_strand_id
1 'polypeptide(L)'
;MMISVLPKTLCLALLSGLMASTAQASSPLDLNLTRWAENQPFKAQSLAFVPGSDGTQRLAASVKSGLLVLDAQGKQLAQLPGSFQGLDSRVSGSQVLVATLDNARQQAMLTRLDADRHSWSKPVYVPVRDYSVAGLCLYRDEAGNLFVFLVGEEGKGEQWLVGAGDQLNDAPRLVRHLPLPPNAEFCQVDDAAHQLYVNEQNIGWWAYPAHPEAHVARQPVALREPFGDVKQAAGAMAIVPGGLLALDPRGKALHLYQQQAQGWTSAGELSLMTLKKPEGLSVNQGKDGLQLLVNDNDGERLYQGALGWTPTPVPVQAALPGVLPLAQTQPVARQGDAADDPAIWVHPQKPALSRVLGTNKKQGLLVYDLTGKQLQSLPVGRLNNVDVRPGFMLGQRNVDLAVASNRDRNSLSLFSIDRTTGELREAGEIPTPLTEIYGVCLFKPANGELYAFANGKDGSFLQYRLSAPNGKAQGDLVRRFKVETQPEGCVADDQRQRLFLGEEDVGVWEVDARADQPATLSSVIKVGDVLHADVEGLAFYQSEQHDYLVMSSQGNDSYVVVDAEPPYALRGAFRVGLNAQAGIDGSSETDGIEVTSANLGGAWSRGMLVVQDGRKRMPEQAQNFKFVPWADVVKTLSLP
;
A
#
# COMPACT_ATOMS: atom_id res chain seq x y z
N MET A 1 -24.12 58.89 40.64
CA MET A 1 -23.66 60.18 40.12
C MET A 1 -22.33 59.97 39.41
N MET A 2 -22.33 60.27 38.11
CA MET A 2 -21.17 60.56 37.25
C MET A 2 -20.24 59.40 36.93
N ILE A 3 -19.94 59.10 35.76
CA ILE A 3 -19.88 59.58 34.38
C ILE A 3 -18.88 58.63 33.70
N SER A 4 -19.30 58.09 32.61
CA SER A 4 -18.54 57.22 31.70
C SER A 4 -17.41 57.94 30.99
N VAL A 5 -16.33 57.22 30.68
CA VAL A 5 -15.47 57.54 29.52
C VAL A 5 -15.09 56.23 28.82
N LEU A 6 -15.61 56.07 27.61
CA LEU A 6 -15.15 55.11 26.61
C LEU A 6 -13.83 55.59 25.96
N PRO A 7 -12.91 54.71 25.60
CA PRO A 7 -11.93 55.01 24.56
C PRO A 7 -12.36 54.47 23.20
N LYS A 8 -12.12 55.33 22.21
CA LYS A 8 -12.40 55.16 20.80
C LYS A 8 -11.63 53.94 20.20
N THR A 9 -12.39 53.04 19.62
CA THR A 9 -11.86 51.97 18.80
C THR A 9 -11.44 52.51 17.43
N LEU A 10 -10.17 52.37 17.10
CA LEU A 10 -9.61 52.68 15.78
C LEU A 10 -9.90 51.49 14.85
N CYS A 11 -10.81 51.62 13.89
CA CYS A 11 -11.03 50.67 12.82
C CYS A 11 -9.89 50.78 11.81
N LEU A 12 -9.00 49.79 11.79
CA LEU A 12 -8.08 49.56 10.70
C LEU A 12 -8.82 48.76 9.63
N ALA A 13 -9.15 49.36 8.49
CA ALA A 13 -9.67 48.69 7.33
C ALA A 13 -8.52 47.91 6.65
N LEU A 14 -8.52 46.60 6.77
CA LEU A 14 -7.72 45.71 5.92
C LEU A 14 -8.38 45.68 4.53
N LEU A 15 -7.77 46.33 3.56
CA LEU A 15 -8.03 46.08 2.14
C LEU A 15 -7.44 44.68 1.82
N SER A 16 -8.27 43.66 1.79
CA SER A 16 -7.99 42.40 1.14
C SER A 16 -8.01 42.62 -0.37
N GLY A 17 -6.84 42.73 -0.97
CA GLY A 17 -6.68 42.69 -2.42
C GLY A 17 -7.10 41.32 -2.92
N LEU A 18 -8.28 41.22 -3.56
CA LEU A 18 -8.61 40.12 -4.45
C LEU A 18 -7.59 40.15 -5.61
N MET A 19 -6.59 39.29 -5.56
CA MET A 19 -5.88 38.88 -6.77
C MET A 19 -6.83 38.03 -7.58
N ALA A 20 -7.53 38.65 -8.53
CA ALA A 20 -8.19 37.95 -9.62
C ALA A 20 -7.07 37.26 -10.42
N SER A 21 -6.87 35.95 -10.20
CA SER A 21 -6.14 35.13 -11.15
C SER A 21 -6.90 35.19 -12.46
N THR A 22 -6.37 35.93 -13.44
CA THR A 22 -6.83 35.85 -14.82
C THR A 22 -6.62 34.42 -15.26
N ALA A 23 -7.69 33.64 -15.31
CA ALA A 23 -7.68 32.37 -16.02
C ALA A 23 -7.26 32.69 -17.45
N GLN A 24 -6.06 32.31 -17.81
CA GLN A 24 -5.55 32.40 -19.16
C GLN A 24 -6.44 31.47 -19.98
N ALA A 25 -7.30 32.02 -20.82
CA ALA A 25 -8.12 31.27 -21.75
C ALA A 25 -7.14 30.39 -22.58
N SER A 26 -7.15 29.09 -22.36
CA SER A 26 -6.42 28.15 -23.18
C SER A 26 -6.87 28.35 -24.63
N SER A 27 -5.92 28.44 -25.56
CA SER A 27 -6.25 28.44 -26.98
C SER A 27 -7.13 27.23 -27.28
N PRO A 28 -8.19 27.36 -28.09
CA PRO A 28 -9.06 26.24 -28.40
C PRO A 28 -8.20 25.11 -28.96
N LEU A 29 -8.32 23.95 -28.33
CA LEU A 29 -7.66 22.74 -28.81
C LEU A 29 -8.27 22.37 -30.15
N ASP A 30 -7.46 22.22 -31.18
CA ASP A 30 -7.94 21.88 -32.54
C ASP A 30 -7.60 20.39 -32.80
N LEU A 31 -8.60 19.61 -33.20
CA LEU A 31 -8.48 18.20 -33.52
C LEU A 31 -8.98 17.95 -34.93
N ASN A 32 -8.06 17.64 -35.84
CA ASN A 32 -8.44 17.21 -37.19
C ASN A 32 -8.31 15.66 -37.29
N LEU A 33 -9.47 15.01 -37.35
CA LEU A 33 -9.57 13.57 -37.52
C LEU A 33 -9.65 13.21 -38.99
N THR A 34 -8.74 12.37 -39.45
CA THR A 34 -8.74 11.78 -40.78
C THR A 34 -9.03 10.27 -40.70
N ARG A 35 -9.69 9.74 -41.72
CA ARG A 35 -9.88 8.30 -41.82
C ARG A 35 -8.53 7.60 -41.93
N TRP A 36 -8.36 6.55 -41.14
CA TRP A 36 -7.18 5.70 -41.20
C TRP A 36 -7.54 4.36 -41.81
N ALA A 37 -6.74 3.91 -42.77
CA ALA A 37 -6.82 2.61 -43.38
C ALA A 37 -8.20 2.31 -44.04
N GLU A 38 -8.59 3.13 -45.01
CA GLU A 38 -9.94 3.13 -45.63
C GLU A 38 -10.37 1.79 -46.28
N ASN A 39 -9.45 0.92 -46.70
CA ASN A 39 -9.73 -0.33 -47.39
C ASN A 39 -9.52 -1.57 -46.49
N GLN A 40 -9.91 -1.50 -45.24
CA GLN A 40 -9.63 -2.53 -44.26
C GLN A 40 -10.58 -3.73 -44.36
N PRO A 41 -10.06 -4.97 -44.41
CA PRO A 41 -10.87 -6.17 -44.38
C PRO A 41 -11.33 -6.58 -42.97
N PHE A 42 -11.02 -5.84 -41.92
CA PHE A 42 -11.30 -6.19 -40.51
C PHE A 42 -12.03 -5.08 -39.76
N LYS A 43 -12.79 -5.48 -38.73
CA LYS A 43 -13.40 -4.57 -37.75
C LYS A 43 -12.59 -4.64 -36.47
N ALA A 44 -11.97 -3.54 -36.09
CA ALA A 44 -11.31 -3.41 -34.80
C ALA A 44 -12.29 -2.87 -33.76
N GLN A 45 -12.33 -3.50 -32.59
CA GLN A 45 -13.09 -2.99 -31.44
C GLN A 45 -12.19 -2.19 -30.51
N SER A 46 -10.92 -2.51 -30.45
CA SER A 46 -9.93 -1.78 -29.67
C SER A 46 -8.63 -1.66 -30.44
N LEU A 47 -7.91 -0.58 -30.19
CA LEU A 47 -6.65 -0.26 -30.84
C LEU A 47 -5.62 0.16 -29.79
N ALA A 48 -4.34 -0.13 -30.06
CA ALA A 48 -3.22 0.40 -29.30
C ALA A 48 -2.07 0.76 -30.24
N PHE A 49 -1.27 1.73 -29.86
CA PHE A 49 0.01 2.00 -30.49
C PHE A 49 1.08 1.05 -29.93
N VAL A 50 1.92 0.53 -30.81
CA VAL A 50 3.05 -0.31 -30.43
C VAL A 50 4.29 0.10 -31.22
N PRO A 51 5.53 -0.14 -30.72
CA PRO A 51 6.74 0.20 -31.43
C PRO A 51 6.85 -0.57 -32.76
N GLY A 52 7.60 -0.02 -33.70
CA GLY A 52 7.91 -0.66 -34.97
C GLY A 52 9.28 -0.23 -35.48
N SER A 53 9.93 -1.05 -36.30
CA SER A 53 11.26 -0.80 -36.85
C SER A 53 11.31 0.41 -37.80
N ASP A 54 10.20 0.73 -38.44
CA ASP A 54 10.00 1.81 -39.40
C ASP A 54 9.11 2.96 -38.87
N GLY A 55 8.82 2.94 -37.59
CA GLY A 55 7.92 3.88 -36.92
C GLY A 55 6.92 3.18 -36.03
N THR A 56 5.81 3.83 -35.76
CA THR A 56 4.78 3.33 -34.87
C THR A 56 3.85 2.36 -35.61
N GLN A 57 3.80 1.13 -35.17
CA GLN A 57 2.80 0.14 -35.59
C GLN A 57 1.48 0.32 -34.80
N ARG A 58 0.46 -0.45 -35.20
CA ARG A 58 -0.85 -0.48 -34.54
C ARG A 58 -1.19 -1.92 -34.18
N LEU A 59 -1.72 -2.12 -33.00
CA LEU A 59 -2.31 -3.38 -32.57
C LEU A 59 -3.83 -3.22 -32.52
N ALA A 60 -4.54 -4.14 -33.14
CA ALA A 60 -5.99 -4.13 -33.20
C ALA A 60 -6.57 -5.42 -32.64
N ALA A 61 -7.57 -5.34 -31.77
CA ALA A 61 -8.37 -6.48 -31.33
C ALA A 61 -9.66 -6.56 -32.14
N SER A 62 -9.97 -7.73 -32.65
CA SER A 62 -11.15 -8.01 -33.47
C SER A 62 -11.84 -9.32 -33.07
N VAL A 63 -13.15 -9.28 -32.93
CA VAL A 63 -13.97 -10.48 -32.65
C VAL A 63 -13.92 -11.52 -33.78
N LYS A 64 -13.69 -11.06 -35.02
CA LYS A 64 -13.66 -11.94 -36.18
C LYS A 64 -12.27 -12.33 -36.67
N SER A 65 -11.31 -11.42 -36.47
CA SER A 65 -9.98 -11.57 -37.08
C SER A 65 -8.87 -11.83 -36.06
N GLY A 66 -9.16 -11.79 -34.76
CA GLY A 66 -8.15 -11.99 -33.73
C GLY A 66 -7.36 -10.72 -33.37
N LEU A 67 -6.12 -10.87 -32.92
CA LEU A 67 -5.18 -9.75 -32.73
C LEU A 67 -4.38 -9.54 -34.01
N LEU A 68 -4.38 -8.30 -34.50
CA LEU A 68 -3.71 -7.91 -35.74
C LEU A 68 -2.60 -6.90 -35.45
N VAL A 69 -1.41 -7.14 -35.94
CA VAL A 69 -0.34 -6.13 -36.00
C VAL A 69 -0.40 -5.46 -37.37
N LEU A 70 -0.46 -4.15 -37.38
CA LEU A 70 -0.69 -3.34 -38.58
C LEU A 70 0.41 -2.29 -38.69
N ASP A 71 0.86 -1.99 -39.92
CA ASP A 71 1.74 -0.85 -40.16
C ASP A 71 1.00 0.50 -40.08
N ALA A 72 1.72 1.60 -40.29
CA ALA A 72 1.14 2.96 -40.24
C ALA A 72 0.04 3.20 -41.30
N GLN A 73 0.02 2.42 -42.39
CA GLN A 73 -0.98 2.47 -43.47
C GLN A 73 -2.11 1.49 -43.27
N GLY A 74 -2.04 0.65 -42.19
CA GLY A 74 -3.05 -0.35 -41.89
C GLY A 74 -2.87 -1.70 -42.56
N LYS A 75 -1.75 -1.95 -43.24
CA LYS A 75 -1.45 -3.27 -43.81
C LYS A 75 -1.11 -4.25 -42.68
N GLN A 76 -1.69 -5.44 -42.76
CA GLN A 76 -1.44 -6.50 -41.79
C GLN A 76 0.00 -7.01 -41.88
N LEU A 77 0.72 -6.99 -40.76
CA LEU A 77 2.08 -7.53 -40.59
C LEU A 77 2.06 -8.90 -39.90
N ALA A 78 1.18 -9.07 -38.90
CA ALA A 78 1.01 -10.33 -38.18
C ALA A 78 -0.42 -10.51 -37.68
N GLN A 79 -0.76 -11.75 -37.29
CA GLN A 79 -2.06 -12.10 -36.72
C GLN A 79 -1.91 -13.20 -35.68
N LEU A 80 -2.62 -13.03 -34.56
CA LEU A 80 -2.94 -14.13 -33.65
C LEU A 80 -4.43 -14.47 -33.84
N PRO A 81 -4.78 -15.61 -34.40
CA PRO A 81 -6.17 -15.99 -34.66
C PRO A 81 -6.98 -16.14 -33.36
N GLY A 82 -8.23 -15.71 -33.35
CA GLY A 82 -9.12 -15.80 -32.20
C GLY A 82 -10.28 -14.83 -32.29
N SER A 83 -11.00 -14.66 -31.19
CA SER A 83 -12.08 -13.71 -31.04
C SER A 83 -11.77 -12.85 -29.81
N PHE A 84 -11.32 -11.63 -30.02
CA PHE A 84 -10.82 -10.79 -28.94
C PHE A 84 -11.51 -9.44 -28.89
N GLN A 85 -11.71 -8.93 -27.66
CA GLN A 85 -12.21 -7.58 -27.40
C GLN A 85 -11.48 -6.98 -26.20
N GLY A 86 -11.48 -5.65 -26.11
CA GLY A 86 -10.64 -4.95 -25.13
C GLY A 86 -9.16 -5.15 -25.43
N LEU A 87 -8.36 -4.16 -25.14
CA LEU A 87 -6.92 -4.21 -25.41
C LEU A 87 -6.20 -3.21 -24.52
N ASP A 88 -5.20 -3.70 -23.81
CA ASP A 88 -4.18 -2.85 -23.19
C ASP A 88 -2.79 -3.44 -23.41
N SER A 89 -1.76 -2.59 -23.37
CA SER A 89 -0.40 -3.02 -23.64
C SER A 89 0.63 -2.26 -22.81
N ARG A 90 1.76 -2.95 -22.54
CA ARG A 90 2.96 -2.35 -21.95
C ARG A 90 4.18 -2.67 -22.79
N VAL A 91 4.93 -1.66 -23.14
CA VAL A 91 6.09 -1.75 -24.03
C VAL A 91 7.38 -1.85 -23.22
N SER A 92 8.30 -2.75 -23.63
CA SER A 92 9.66 -2.87 -23.10
C SER A 92 10.60 -3.19 -24.26
N GLY A 93 11.22 -2.17 -24.83
CA GLY A 93 11.98 -2.31 -26.09
C GLY A 93 11.10 -2.77 -27.24
N SER A 94 11.48 -3.86 -27.92
CA SER A 94 10.66 -4.49 -28.97
C SER A 94 9.62 -5.47 -28.42
N GLN A 95 9.65 -5.77 -27.14
CA GLN A 95 8.68 -6.66 -26.52
C GLN A 95 7.46 -5.87 -26.05
N VAL A 96 6.28 -6.34 -26.41
CA VAL A 96 5.00 -5.75 -26.02
C VAL A 96 4.19 -6.78 -25.27
N LEU A 97 3.96 -6.52 -23.97
CA LEU A 97 2.96 -7.27 -23.22
C LEU A 97 1.58 -6.81 -23.67
N VAL A 98 0.73 -7.76 -24.01
CA VAL A 98 -0.64 -7.51 -24.49
C VAL A 98 -1.62 -8.24 -23.60
N ALA A 99 -2.64 -7.52 -23.13
CA ALA A 99 -3.81 -8.08 -22.44
C ALA A 99 -5.07 -7.84 -23.26
N THR A 100 -5.94 -8.85 -23.34
CA THR A 100 -7.21 -8.80 -24.07
C THR A 100 -8.21 -9.80 -23.48
N LEU A 101 -9.48 -9.68 -23.81
CA LEU A 101 -10.52 -10.65 -23.47
C LEU A 101 -10.71 -11.65 -24.63
N ASP A 102 -10.52 -12.93 -24.35
CA ASP A 102 -10.83 -14.02 -25.26
C ASP A 102 -12.31 -14.38 -25.12
N ASN A 103 -13.11 -13.97 -26.11
CA ASN A 103 -14.56 -14.18 -26.11
C ASN A 103 -14.97 -15.65 -26.20
N ALA A 104 -14.14 -16.47 -26.84
CA ALA A 104 -14.44 -17.90 -26.96
C ALA A 104 -14.25 -18.63 -25.62
N ARG A 105 -13.31 -18.17 -24.81
CA ARG A 105 -13.00 -18.73 -23.49
C ARG A 105 -13.66 -18.00 -22.34
N GLN A 106 -14.16 -16.79 -22.57
CA GLN A 106 -14.65 -15.86 -21.52
C GLN A 106 -13.60 -15.61 -20.42
N GLN A 107 -12.35 -15.37 -20.86
CA GLN A 107 -11.20 -15.18 -19.97
C GLN A 107 -10.32 -14.03 -20.44
N ALA A 108 -9.70 -13.35 -19.48
CA ALA A 108 -8.61 -12.45 -19.79
C ALA A 108 -7.38 -13.26 -20.24
N MET A 109 -6.82 -12.88 -21.36
CA MET A 109 -5.64 -13.47 -21.99
C MET A 109 -4.48 -12.48 -21.98
N LEU A 110 -3.31 -12.97 -21.64
CA LEU A 110 -2.05 -12.23 -21.74
C LEU A 110 -1.10 -12.95 -22.67
N THR A 111 -0.43 -12.19 -23.53
CA THR A 111 0.58 -12.72 -24.45
C THR A 111 1.63 -11.66 -24.72
N ARG A 112 2.74 -12.03 -25.32
CA ARG A 112 3.77 -11.10 -25.78
C ARG A 112 3.84 -11.08 -27.27
N LEU A 113 4.01 -9.88 -27.80
CA LEU A 113 4.37 -9.62 -29.18
C LEU A 113 5.83 -9.18 -29.23
N ASP A 114 6.64 -9.87 -30.00
CA ASP A 114 7.93 -9.33 -30.48
C ASP A 114 7.61 -8.46 -31.71
N ALA A 115 7.67 -7.16 -31.53
CA ALA A 115 7.25 -6.18 -32.55
C ALA A 115 8.20 -6.14 -33.77
N ASP A 116 9.47 -6.52 -33.61
CA ASP A 116 10.44 -6.59 -34.70
C ASP A 116 10.29 -7.88 -35.53
N ARG A 117 10.00 -9.00 -34.85
CA ARG A 117 9.83 -10.31 -35.48
C ARG A 117 8.41 -10.62 -35.86
N HIS A 118 7.45 -9.81 -35.42
CA HIS A 118 6.01 -10.00 -35.62
C HIS A 118 5.54 -11.38 -35.11
N SER A 119 6.06 -11.84 -34.00
CA SER A 119 5.79 -13.17 -33.44
C SER A 119 5.17 -13.09 -32.04
N TRP A 120 4.31 -14.05 -31.73
CA TRP A 120 3.56 -14.11 -30.49
C TRP A 120 4.10 -15.21 -29.57
N SER A 121 4.15 -14.92 -28.27
CA SER A 121 4.41 -15.95 -27.26
C SER A 121 3.20 -16.83 -27.02
N LYS A 122 3.41 -17.94 -26.30
CA LYS A 122 2.29 -18.75 -25.79
C LYS A 122 1.43 -17.88 -24.84
N PRO A 123 0.11 -17.85 -25.02
CA PRO A 123 -0.77 -17.08 -24.16
C PRO A 123 -0.91 -17.69 -22.76
N VAL A 124 -1.10 -16.82 -21.77
CA VAL A 124 -1.45 -17.13 -20.38
C VAL A 124 -2.85 -16.59 -20.12
N TYR A 125 -3.64 -17.33 -19.36
CA TYR A 125 -5.03 -16.99 -19.07
C TYR A 125 -5.23 -16.77 -17.57
N VAL A 126 -5.95 -15.70 -17.21
CA VAL A 126 -6.49 -15.55 -15.87
C VAL A 126 -7.59 -16.61 -15.69
N PRO A 127 -7.71 -17.27 -14.53
CA PRO A 127 -8.78 -18.23 -14.28
C PRO A 127 -10.17 -17.66 -14.58
N VAL A 128 -11.11 -18.51 -15.05
CA VAL A 128 -12.50 -18.11 -15.34
C VAL A 128 -13.11 -17.43 -14.11
N ARG A 129 -13.80 -16.31 -14.34
CA ARG A 129 -14.47 -15.56 -13.28
C ARG A 129 -15.95 -15.94 -13.19
N ASP A 130 -16.55 -15.69 -12.02
CA ASP A 130 -17.98 -15.88 -11.74
C ASP A 130 -18.85 -14.69 -12.16
N TYR A 131 -18.24 -13.72 -12.85
CA TYR A 131 -18.89 -12.53 -13.39
C TYR A 131 -18.40 -12.25 -14.83
N SER A 132 -19.15 -11.45 -15.57
CA SER A 132 -18.77 -11.01 -16.90
C SER A 132 -17.69 -9.94 -16.80
N VAL A 133 -16.51 -10.20 -17.37
CA VAL A 133 -15.45 -9.20 -17.47
C VAL A 133 -15.75 -8.28 -18.64
N ALA A 134 -16.05 -7.02 -18.36
CA ALA A 134 -16.35 -6.00 -19.36
C ALA A 134 -15.10 -5.27 -19.86
N GLY A 135 -14.12 -5.08 -19.00
CA GLY A 135 -12.88 -4.38 -19.30
C GLY A 135 -11.67 -4.93 -18.57
N LEU A 136 -10.49 -4.59 -19.09
CA LEU A 136 -9.22 -4.91 -18.47
C LEU A 136 -8.18 -3.82 -18.74
N CYS A 137 -7.23 -3.69 -17.83
CA CYS A 137 -6.04 -2.83 -17.99
C CYS A 137 -4.83 -3.37 -17.23
N LEU A 138 -3.66 -3.11 -17.78
CA LEU A 138 -2.38 -3.52 -17.21
C LEU A 138 -1.85 -2.47 -16.23
N TYR A 139 -1.05 -2.93 -15.30
CA TYR A 139 -0.28 -2.10 -14.38
C TYR A 139 1.10 -2.70 -14.18
N ARG A 140 2.11 -1.83 -14.16
CA ARG A 140 3.48 -2.18 -13.76
C ARG A 140 3.87 -1.31 -12.58
N ASP A 141 4.23 -1.95 -11.46
CA ASP A 141 4.74 -1.23 -10.30
C ASP A 141 6.23 -0.87 -10.45
N GLU A 142 6.77 -0.12 -9.49
CA GLU A 142 8.16 0.31 -9.44
C GLU A 142 9.15 -0.85 -9.24
N ALA A 143 8.71 -1.95 -8.66
CA ALA A 143 9.49 -3.18 -8.52
C ALA A 143 9.51 -4.03 -9.80
N GLY A 144 8.76 -3.62 -10.83
CA GLY A 144 8.63 -4.32 -12.10
C GLY A 144 7.64 -5.48 -12.07
N ASN A 145 6.82 -5.62 -11.04
CA ASN A 145 5.73 -6.58 -11.03
C ASN A 145 4.66 -6.16 -12.05
N LEU A 146 4.08 -7.16 -12.71
CA LEU A 146 3.06 -6.97 -13.73
C LEU A 146 1.71 -7.43 -13.20
N PHE A 147 0.73 -6.55 -13.31
CA PHE A 147 -0.63 -6.83 -12.89
C PHE A 147 -1.61 -6.60 -14.04
N VAL A 148 -2.76 -7.27 -13.96
CA VAL A 148 -3.95 -6.93 -14.76
C VAL A 148 -5.11 -6.65 -13.81
N PHE A 149 -5.80 -5.55 -14.05
CA PHE A 149 -7.10 -5.28 -13.45
C PHE A 149 -8.20 -5.84 -14.35
N LEU A 150 -9.18 -6.48 -13.75
CA LEU A 150 -10.41 -6.93 -14.40
C LEU A 150 -11.57 -6.10 -13.87
N VAL A 151 -12.40 -5.61 -14.78
CA VAL A 151 -13.55 -4.76 -14.48
C VAL A 151 -14.83 -5.47 -14.90
N GLY A 152 -15.78 -5.61 -13.97
CA GLY A 152 -17.12 -6.16 -14.21
C GLY A 152 -18.20 -5.10 -14.07
N GLU A 153 -19.23 -5.19 -14.92
CA GLU A 153 -20.35 -4.24 -14.96
C GLU A 153 -21.15 -4.17 -13.65
N GLU A 154 -21.15 -5.23 -12.85
CA GLU A 154 -21.85 -5.29 -11.58
C GLU A 154 -21.10 -4.60 -10.43
N GLY A 155 -20.01 -3.90 -10.71
CA GLY A 155 -19.19 -3.22 -9.71
C GLY A 155 -18.12 -4.11 -9.08
N LYS A 156 -17.85 -5.27 -9.67
CA LYS A 156 -16.75 -6.15 -9.28
C LYS A 156 -15.45 -5.71 -9.95
N GLY A 157 -14.37 -5.69 -9.19
CA GLY A 157 -13.03 -5.47 -9.70
C GLY A 157 -12.05 -6.45 -9.07
N GLU A 158 -11.02 -6.82 -9.81
CA GLU A 158 -9.95 -7.70 -9.33
C GLU A 158 -8.61 -7.22 -9.83
N GLN A 159 -7.58 -7.34 -9.00
CA GLN A 159 -6.18 -7.14 -9.37
C GLN A 159 -5.45 -8.48 -9.32
N TRP A 160 -4.83 -8.87 -10.43
CA TRP A 160 -4.12 -10.12 -10.58
C TRP A 160 -2.65 -9.89 -10.86
N LEU A 161 -1.75 -10.54 -10.11
CA LEU A 161 -0.32 -10.62 -10.42
C LEU A 161 -0.14 -11.62 -11.58
N VAL A 162 0.35 -11.12 -12.71
CA VAL A 162 0.49 -11.89 -13.94
C VAL A 162 1.93 -12.10 -14.38
N GLY A 163 2.89 -11.43 -13.74
CA GLY A 163 4.31 -11.56 -14.05
C GLY A 163 5.19 -10.62 -13.28
N ALA A 164 6.48 -10.63 -13.60
CA ALA A 164 7.47 -9.69 -13.10
C ALA A 164 8.58 -9.47 -14.14
N GLY A 165 9.10 -8.25 -14.22
CA GLY A 165 10.04 -7.84 -15.27
C GLY A 165 9.46 -8.08 -16.66
N ASP A 166 10.16 -8.90 -17.44
CA ASP A 166 9.69 -9.32 -18.76
C ASP A 166 9.14 -10.76 -18.80
N GLN A 167 8.76 -11.35 -17.68
CA GLN A 167 8.26 -12.72 -17.62
C GLN A 167 6.79 -12.77 -17.18
N LEU A 168 5.98 -13.53 -17.90
CA LEU A 168 4.63 -13.89 -17.48
C LEU A 168 4.68 -15.12 -16.56
N ASN A 169 3.83 -15.13 -15.55
CA ASN A 169 3.63 -16.28 -14.68
C ASN A 169 2.69 -17.29 -15.38
N ASP A 170 3.04 -18.56 -15.40
CA ASP A 170 2.17 -19.62 -15.95
C ASP A 170 0.82 -19.71 -15.20
N ALA A 171 0.79 -19.31 -13.93
CA ALA A 171 -0.40 -19.28 -13.08
C ALA A 171 -0.57 -17.88 -12.46
N PRO A 172 -1.41 -17.02 -13.04
CA PRO A 172 -1.78 -15.74 -12.45
C PRO A 172 -2.35 -15.91 -11.03
N ARG A 173 -2.03 -14.96 -10.13
CA ARG A 173 -2.46 -14.98 -8.72
C ARG A 173 -3.36 -13.80 -8.44
N LEU A 174 -4.52 -14.05 -7.82
CA LEU A 174 -5.40 -12.98 -7.32
C LEU A 174 -4.70 -12.27 -6.16
N VAL A 175 -4.59 -10.96 -6.28
CA VAL A 175 -4.00 -10.09 -5.24
C VAL A 175 -5.11 -9.55 -4.35
N ARG A 176 -6.09 -8.86 -4.93
CA ARG A 176 -7.20 -8.25 -4.18
C ARG A 176 -8.46 -8.08 -5.03
N HIS A 177 -9.58 -7.93 -4.34
CA HIS A 177 -10.82 -7.45 -4.92
C HIS A 177 -10.93 -5.93 -4.75
N LEU A 178 -11.60 -5.27 -5.69
CA LEU A 178 -11.88 -3.84 -5.64
C LEU A 178 -13.39 -3.62 -5.80
N PRO A 179 -14.01 -2.84 -4.91
CA PRO A 179 -15.36 -2.36 -5.10
C PRO A 179 -15.34 -1.25 -6.17
N LEU A 180 -15.56 -1.63 -7.42
CA LEU A 180 -15.65 -0.69 -8.53
C LEU A 180 -17.08 -0.15 -8.68
N PRO A 181 -17.30 0.93 -9.44
CA PRO A 181 -18.63 1.42 -9.70
C PRO A 181 -19.40 0.47 -10.62
N PRO A 182 -20.74 0.41 -10.55
CA PRO A 182 -21.55 -0.32 -11.51
C PRO A 182 -21.48 0.32 -12.90
N ASN A 183 -21.75 -0.47 -13.94
CA ASN A 183 -21.65 -0.07 -15.35
C ASN A 183 -20.25 0.47 -15.72
N ALA A 184 -19.23 -0.09 -15.13
CA ALA A 184 -17.84 0.11 -15.51
C ALA A 184 -17.49 -0.84 -16.66
N GLU A 185 -16.93 -0.30 -17.75
CA GLU A 185 -16.54 -1.05 -18.95
C GLU A 185 -15.07 -0.79 -19.36
N PHE A 186 -14.53 0.34 -18.93
CA PHE A 186 -13.21 0.78 -19.33
C PHE A 186 -12.35 1.10 -18.12
N CYS A 187 -11.10 0.73 -18.21
CA CYS A 187 -10.07 1.17 -17.28
C CYS A 187 -8.76 1.52 -18.00
N GLN A 188 -7.94 2.32 -17.35
CA GLN A 188 -6.54 2.63 -17.70
C GLN A 188 -5.73 2.81 -16.44
N VAL A 189 -4.43 2.53 -16.50
CA VAL A 189 -3.53 2.75 -15.37
C VAL A 189 -2.37 3.64 -15.77
N ASP A 190 -2.16 4.70 -15.01
CA ASP A 190 -0.93 5.46 -15.03
C ASP A 190 0.08 4.77 -14.11
N ASP A 191 1.03 4.05 -14.70
CA ASP A 191 2.03 3.30 -13.95
C ASP A 191 2.93 4.22 -13.11
N ALA A 192 3.24 5.42 -13.63
CA ALA A 192 4.12 6.37 -12.94
C ALA A 192 3.44 7.05 -11.75
N ALA A 193 2.14 7.32 -11.86
CA ALA A 193 1.34 7.90 -10.79
C ALA A 193 0.71 6.84 -9.87
N HIS A 194 0.85 5.55 -10.17
CA HIS A 194 0.20 4.43 -9.48
C HIS A 194 -1.32 4.62 -9.33
N GLN A 195 -1.96 5.10 -10.41
CA GLN A 195 -3.38 5.43 -10.43
C GLN A 195 -4.14 4.58 -11.46
N LEU A 196 -5.19 3.90 -11.00
CA LEU A 196 -6.17 3.20 -11.81
C LEU A 196 -7.34 4.14 -12.08
N TYR A 197 -7.68 4.35 -13.34
CA TYR A 197 -8.87 5.10 -13.75
C TYR A 197 -9.94 4.13 -14.25
N VAL A 198 -11.18 4.37 -13.83
CA VAL A 198 -12.34 3.54 -14.20
C VAL A 198 -13.51 4.45 -14.55
N ASN A 199 -14.24 4.13 -15.62
CA ASN A 199 -15.48 4.83 -15.93
C ASN A 199 -16.67 4.28 -15.12
N GLU A 200 -17.62 5.14 -14.86
CA GLU A 200 -18.99 4.81 -14.44
C GLU A 200 -19.91 5.46 -15.48
N GLN A 201 -20.44 4.64 -16.41
CA GLN A 201 -21.00 5.11 -17.68
C GLN A 201 -21.96 6.31 -17.57
N ASN A 202 -22.80 6.35 -16.55
CA ASN A 202 -23.81 7.41 -16.38
C ASN A 202 -23.43 8.48 -15.35
N ILE A 203 -22.23 8.40 -14.75
CA ILE A 203 -21.81 9.27 -13.64
C ILE A 203 -20.52 10.03 -13.96
N GLY A 204 -19.45 9.36 -14.44
CA GLY A 204 -18.17 10.02 -14.67
C GLY A 204 -16.97 9.07 -14.68
N TRP A 205 -15.79 9.62 -14.46
CA TRP A 205 -14.54 8.87 -14.32
C TRP A 205 -14.00 9.01 -12.91
N TRP A 206 -13.48 7.88 -12.41
CA TRP A 206 -12.96 7.75 -11.06
C TRP A 206 -11.50 7.35 -11.09
N ALA A 207 -10.71 7.87 -10.15
CA ALA A 207 -9.33 7.47 -9.88
C ALA A 207 -9.27 6.64 -8.60
N TYR A 208 -8.50 5.54 -8.64
CA TYR A 208 -8.22 4.63 -7.52
C TYR A 208 -6.71 4.43 -7.39
N PRO A 209 -6.16 4.19 -6.20
CA PRO A 209 -4.79 3.73 -6.07
C PRO A 209 -4.60 2.34 -6.72
N ALA A 210 -3.59 2.23 -7.60
CA ALA A 210 -3.27 0.98 -8.29
C ALA A 210 -2.35 0.05 -7.50
N HIS A 211 -1.56 0.60 -6.56
CA HIS A 211 -0.63 -0.20 -5.78
C HIS A 211 -1.38 -1.26 -4.94
N PRO A 212 -0.91 -2.53 -4.90
CA PRO A 212 -1.59 -3.64 -4.22
C PRO A 212 -1.94 -3.38 -2.76
N GLU A 213 -1.02 -2.74 -2.01
CA GLU A 213 -1.18 -2.48 -0.57
C GLU A 213 -1.97 -1.20 -0.26
N ALA A 214 -2.22 -0.35 -1.26
CA ALA A 214 -2.89 0.91 -1.03
C ALA A 214 -4.34 0.74 -0.55
N HIS A 215 -4.76 1.63 0.32
CA HIS A 215 -6.17 1.73 0.73
C HIS A 215 -7.07 2.03 -0.48
N VAL A 216 -8.18 1.30 -0.60
CA VAL A 216 -9.13 1.49 -1.71
C VAL A 216 -10.01 2.71 -1.44
N ALA A 217 -9.53 3.88 -1.89
CA ALA A 217 -10.29 5.14 -1.84
C ALA A 217 -10.42 5.68 -3.26
N ARG A 218 -11.66 5.99 -3.68
CA ARG A 218 -11.89 6.57 -4.99
C ARG A 218 -12.01 8.09 -4.93
N GLN A 219 -11.50 8.74 -5.96
CA GLN A 219 -11.63 10.18 -6.15
C GLN A 219 -12.26 10.47 -7.52
N PRO A 220 -13.16 11.48 -7.65
CA PRO A 220 -13.69 11.84 -8.94
C PRO A 220 -12.61 12.54 -9.79
N VAL A 221 -12.45 12.09 -11.03
CA VAL A 221 -11.71 12.83 -12.07
C VAL A 221 -12.64 13.88 -12.69
N ALA A 222 -13.80 13.44 -13.16
CA ALA A 222 -14.85 14.29 -13.67
C ALA A 222 -16.20 13.61 -13.50
N LEU A 223 -17.22 14.41 -13.27
CA LEU A 223 -18.59 13.96 -13.08
C LEU A 223 -19.51 14.55 -14.12
N ARG A 224 -20.65 13.89 -14.30
CA ARG A 224 -21.72 14.37 -15.18
C ARG A 224 -22.47 15.53 -14.55
N GLU A 225 -23.00 16.39 -15.41
CA GLU A 225 -23.91 17.48 -15.02
C GLU A 225 -25.06 16.97 -14.12
N PRO A 226 -25.43 17.71 -13.06
CA PRO A 226 -24.96 19.06 -12.69
C PRO A 226 -23.71 19.07 -11.75
N PHE A 227 -23.07 17.95 -11.49
CA PHE A 227 -21.96 17.83 -10.53
C PHE A 227 -20.57 18.04 -11.17
N GLY A 228 -20.51 18.14 -12.49
CA GLY A 228 -19.30 18.37 -13.27
C GLY A 228 -19.63 18.85 -14.68
N ASP A 229 -18.75 18.62 -15.65
CA ASP A 229 -18.81 19.11 -17.02
C ASP A 229 -19.13 18.03 -18.09
N VAL A 230 -19.28 16.78 -17.70
CA VAL A 230 -19.63 15.68 -18.61
C VAL A 230 -21.11 15.73 -18.95
N LYS A 231 -21.45 15.80 -20.24
CA LYS A 231 -22.86 16.06 -20.69
C LYS A 231 -23.72 14.80 -20.72
N GLN A 232 -23.19 13.68 -21.23
CA GLN A 232 -24.01 12.52 -21.55
C GLN A 232 -23.53 11.23 -20.89
N ALA A 233 -22.28 10.79 -21.16
CA ALA A 233 -21.78 9.51 -20.69
C ALA A 233 -20.25 9.51 -20.52
N ALA A 234 -19.76 8.74 -19.56
CA ALA A 234 -18.35 8.46 -19.39
C ALA A 234 -17.98 7.13 -20.09
N GLY A 235 -17.16 7.19 -21.13
CA GLY A 235 -16.71 6.05 -21.92
C GLY A 235 -15.22 5.74 -21.76
N ALA A 236 -14.59 5.34 -22.86
CA ALA A 236 -13.18 5.03 -22.93
C ALA A 236 -12.29 6.22 -22.54
N MET A 237 -11.08 5.91 -22.07
CA MET A 237 -10.11 6.93 -21.69
C MET A 237 -8.70 6.49 -22.08
N ALA A 238 -7.79 7.45 -22.13
CA ALA A 238 -6.37 7.22 -22.35
C ALA A 238 -5.54 8.14 -21.46
N ILE A 239 -4.44 7.58 -20.91
CA ILE A 239 -3.50 8.35 -20.13
C ILE A 239 -2.72 9.29 -21.05
N VAL A 240 -2.59 10.54 -20.62
CA VAL A 240 -1.73 11.53 -21.26
C VAL A 240 -0.80 12.11 -20.18
N PRO A 241 0.37 12.65 -20.55
CA PRO A 241 1.30 13.18 -19.57
C PRO A 241 0.62 14.23 -18.67
N GLY A 242 0.56 13.95 -17.35
CA GLY A 242 -0.08 14.83 -16.36
C GLY A 242 -1.60 14.93 -16.43
N GLY A 243 -2.28 13.99 -17.14
CA GLY A 243 -3.71 14.06 -17.29
C GLY A 243 -4.40 12.85 -17.90
N LEU A 244 -5.66 13.04 -18.22
CA LEU A 244 -6.53 12.01 -18.79
C LEU A 244 -7.30 12.60 -19.98
N LEU A 245 -7.23 11.92 -21.13
CA LEU A 245 -8.11 12.17 -22.26
C LEU A 245 -9.28 11.18 -22.16
N ALA A 246 -10.51 11.71 -22.11
CA ALA A 246 -11.69 10.95 -21.77
C ALA A 246 -12.82 11.17 -22.81
N LEU A 247 -13.46 10.08 -23.24
CA LEU A 247 -14.47 10.07 -24.29
C LEU A 247 -15.88 10.11 -23.72
N ASP A 248 -16.66 11.12 -24.06
CA ASP A 248 -18.13 11.09 -23.94
C ASP A 248 -18.73 10.54 -25.26
N PRO A 249 -19.03 9.22 -25.34
CA PRO A 249 -19.47 8.61 -26.59
C PRO A 249 -20.87 9.05 -27.04
N ARG A 250 -21.75 9.44 -26.10
CA ARG A 250 -23.10 9.92 -26.40
C ARG A 250 -23.11 11.40 -26.69
N GLY A 251 -22.32 12.19 -25.94
CA GLY A 251 -22.10 13.61 -26.18
C GLY A 251 -21.22 13.89 -27.40
N LYS A 252 -20.55 12.86 -27.92
CA LYS A 252 -19.59 12.95 -29.04
C LYS A 252 -18.53 14.03 -28.79
N ALA A 253 -17.88 13.91 -27.65
CA ALA A 253 -16.83 14.81 -27.19
C ALA A 253 -15.64 14.06 -26.63
N LEU A 254 -14.47 14.64 -26.78
CA LEU A 254 -13.28 14.28 -26.01
C LEU A 254 -13.02 15.37 -24.99
N HIS A 255 -12.95 14.99 -23.73
CA HIS A 255 -12.59 15.88 -22.63
C HIS A 255 -11.13 15.64 -22.26
N LEU A 256 -10.42 16.71 -21.98
CA LEU A 256 -9.05 16.67 -21.51
C LEU A 256 -9.01 17.19 -20.07
N TYR A 257 -8.62 16.32 -19.14
CA TYR A 257 -8.48 16.66 -17.72
C TYR A 257 -7.01 16.67 -17.34
N GLN A 258 -6.64 17.68 -16.57
CA GLN A 258 -5.30 17.84 -16.02
C GLN A 258 -5.32 17.58 -14.52
N GLN A 259 -4.39 16.77 -14.05
CA GLN A 259 -4.17 16.52 -12.62
C GLN A 259 -3.51 17.76 -11.99
N GLN A 260 -4.00 18.14 -10.82
CA GLN A 260 -3.45 19.22 -10.00
C GLN A 260 -3.13 18.67 -8.60
N ALA A 261 -2.41 19.45 -7.79
CA ALA A 261 -2.09 19.04 -6.42
C ALA A 261 -3.35 18.75 -5.55
N GLN A 262 -4.48 19.39 -5.88
CA GLN A 262 -5.75 19.24 -5.14
C GLN A 262 -6.89 18.74 -6.05
N GLY A 263 -6.65 17.72 -6.85
CA GLY A 263 -7.69 17.10 -7.69
C GLY A 263 -7.51 17.34 -9.18
N TRP A 264 -8.60 17.46 -9.92
CA TRP A 264 -8.63 17.51 -11.38
C TRP A 264 -9.26 18.78 -11.90
N THR A 265 -8.76 19.28 -13.02
CA THR A 265 -9.34 20.43 -13.73
C THR A 265 -9.56 20.10 -15.20
N SER A 266 -10.65 20.59 -15.77
CA SER A 266 -10.89 20.52 -17.22
C SER A 266 -9.89 21.44 -17.94
N ALA A 267 -9.18 20.87 -18.92
CA ALA A 267 -8.24 21.59 -19.78
C ALA A 267 -8.81 21.85 -21.19
N GLY A 268 -9.96 21.28 -21.51
CA GLY A 268 -10.67 21.53 -22.76
C GLY A 268 -11.59 20.41 -23.20
N GLU A 269 -12.44 20.74 -24.16
CA GLU A 269 -13.38 19.82 -24.83
C GLU A 269 -13.14 19.89 -26.35
N LEU A 270 -13.16 18.76 -27.03
CA LEU A 270 -12.99 18.60 -28.46
C LEU A 270 -14.23 17.91 -29.04
N SER A 271 -14.81 18.49 -30.08
CA SER A 271 -16.03 17.96 -30.73
C SER A 271 -15.71 16.76 -31.64
N LEU A 272 -16.48 15.68 -31.49
CA LEU A 272 -16.49 14.49 -32.36
C LEU A 272 -17.83 14.36 -33.14
N MET A 273 -18.54 15.42 -33.34
CA MET A 273 -19.89 15.40 -33.97
C MET A 273 -19.91 14.83 -35.39
N THR A 274 -18.76 14.76 -36.07
CA THR A 274 -18.61 14.12 -37.39
C THR A 274 -18.63 12.60 -37.33
N LEU A 275 -18.39 12.02 -36.16
CA LEU A 275 -18.43 10.57 -35.94
C LEU A 275 -19.87 10.12 -35.60
N LYS A 276 -20.18 8.85 -35.92
CA LYS A 276 -21.50 8.29 -35.64
C LYS A 276 -21.62 7.79 -34.22
N LYS A 277 -20.69 6.91 -33.80
CA LYS A 277 -20.65 6.26 -32.49
C LYS A 277 -19.20 6.03 -32.03
N PRO A 278 -18.49 7.09 -31.59
CA PRO A 278 -17.14 6.92 -31.08
C PRO A 278 -17.17 6.09 -29.79
N GLU A 279 -16.43 5.00 -29.72
CA GLU A 279 -16.42 4.08 -28.56
C GLU A 279 -15.01 3.78 -28.04
N GLY A 280 -14.00 3.68 -28.91
CA GLY A 280 -12.64 3.35 -28.55
C GLY A 280 -11.70 4.53 -28.71
N LEU A 281 -10.74 4.62 -27.82
CA LEU A 281 -9.71 5.67 -27.79
C LEU A 281 -8.35 5.05 -27.47
N SER A 282 -7.32 5.43 -28.23
CA SER A 282 -5.92 5.15 -27.91
C SER A 282 -5.07 6.36 -28.21
N VAL A 283 -4.02 6.55 -27.40
CA VAL A 283 -3.13 7.71 -27.50
C VAL A 283 -1.67 7.25 -27.48
N ASN A 284 -0.83 7.93 -28.25
CA ASN A 284 0.62 7.80 -28.20
C ASN A 284 1.25 9.20 -28.07
N GLN A 285 2.23 9.33 -27.19
CA GLN A 285 3.02 10.55 -27.08
C GLN A 285 4.01 10.63 -28.25
N GLY A 286 3.78 11.54 -29.18
CA GLY A 286 4.70 11.88 -30.25
C GLY A 286 5.66 13.01 -29.88
N LYS A 287 6.57 13.35 -30.80
CA LYS A 287 7.50 14.48 -30.62
C LYS A 287 6.78 15.83 -30.59
N ASP A 288 5.71 15.96 -31.38
CA ASP A 288 4.98 17.21 -31.62
C ASP A 288 3.59 17.25 -30.93
N GLY A 289 3.37 16.39 -29.93
CA GLY A 289 2.10 16.28 -29.22
C GLY A 289 1.55 14.86 -29.19
N LEU A 290 0.25 14.72 -28.96
CA LEU A 290 -0.44 13.44 -28.88
C LEU A 290 -0.90 12.97 -30.26
N GLN A 291 -0.65 11.69 -30.56
CA GLN A 291 -1.27 10.99 -31.67
C GLN A 291 -2.47 10.19 -31.15
N LEU A 292 -3.60 10.30 -31.81
CA LEU A 292 -4.84 9.66 -31.39
C LEU A 292 -5.32 8.65 -32.42
N LEU A 293 -5.92 7.56 -31.92
CA LEU A 293 -6.75 6.64 -32.69
C LEU A 293 -8.14 6.60 -32.06
N VAL A 294 -9.17 6.81 -32.86
CA VAL A 294 -10.57 6.75 -32.41
C VAL A 294 -11.31 5.72 -33.25
N ASN A 295 -12.02 4.81 -32.59
CA ASN A 295 -12.90 3.85 -33.22
C ASN A 295 -14.33 4.40 -33.28
N ASP A 296 -14.90 4.47 -34.50
CA ASP A 296 -16.32 4.81 -34.75
C ASP A 296 -17.09 3.53 -35.10
N ASN A 297 -17.72 2.92 -34.10
CA ASN A 297 -18.27 1.58 -34.18
C ASN A 297 -19.43 1.45 -35.19
N ASP A 298 -20.39 2.37 -35.19
CA ASP A 298 -21.48 2.37 -36.17
C ASP A 298 -21.02 2.74 -37.58
N GLY A 299 -19.93 3.47 -37.70
CA GLY A 299 -19.26 3.77 -38.96
C GLY A 299 -18.39 2.62 -39.45
N GLU A 300 -18.09 1.66 -38.56
CA GLU A 300 -17.10 0.59 -38.79
C GLU A 300 -15.77 1.15 -39.31
N ARG A 301 -15.35 2.29 -38.75
CA ARG A 301 -14.25 3.11 -39.25
C ARG A 301 -13.31 3.50 -38.15
N LEU A 302 -12.07 3.61 -38.55
CA LEU A 302 -10.99 4.06 -37.70
C LEU A 302 -10.55 5.45 -38.12
N TYR A 303 -10.31 6.29 -37.15
CA TYR A 303 -9.84 7.65 -37.35
C TYR A 303 -8.52 7.86 -36.60
N GLN A 304 -7.66 8.64 -37.21
CA GLN A 304 -6.43 9.12 -36.57
C GLN A 304 -6.39 10.65 -36.56
N GLY A 305 -5.72 11.20 -35.57
CA GLY A 305 -5.53 12.64 -35.43
C GLY A 305 -4.30 12.97 -34.62
N ALA A 306 -3.98 14.24 -34.60
CA ALA A 306 -2.94 14.79 -33.73
C ALA A 306 -3.54 15.92 -32.88
N LEU A 307 -3.13 15.99 -31.64
CA LEU A 307 -3.54 17.00 -30.69
C LEU A 307 -2.29 17.65 -30.08
N GLY A 308 -2.16 18.98 -30.27
CA GLY A 308 -1.14 19.76 -29.59
C GLY A 308 -1.45 19.80 -28.09
N TRP A 309 -0.66 19.06 -27.31
CA TRP A 309 -0.79 19.02 -25.86
C TRP A 309 0.58 19.02 -25.22
N THR A 310 0.82 19.99 -24.36
CA THR A 310 2.05 20.09 -23.57
C THR A 310 1.66 20.30 -22.11
N PRO A 311 1.29 19.24 -21.39
CA PRO A 311 0.89 19.34 -20.00
C PRO A 311 2.10 19.67 -19.12
N THR A 312 1.83 20.34 -18.02
CA THR A 312 2.80 20.44 -16.94
C THR A 312 2.79 19.11 -16.16
N PRO A 313 3.89 18.37 -16.11
CA PRO A 313 3.94 17.15 -15.32
C PRO A 313 3.62 17.45 -13.85
N VAL A 314 2.75 16.67 -13.24
CA VAL A 314 2.57 16.71 -11.79
C VAL A 314 3.81 16.05 -11.18
N PRO A 315 4.48 16.68 -10.21
CA PRO A 315 5.60 16.05 -9.53
C PRO A 315 5.14 14.73 -8.89
N VAL A 316 5.70 13.63 -9.34
CA VAL A 316 5.49 12.33 -8.69
C VAL A 316 6.41 12.29 -7.47
N GLN A 317 5.86 12.09 -6.30
CA GLN A 317 6.65 11.89 -5.09
C GLN A 317 7.48 10.60 -5.30
N ALA A 318 8.80 10.68 -5.02
CA ALA A 318 9.65 9.51 -5.13
C ALA A 318 9.12 8.39 -4.23
N ALA A 319 8.95 7.21 -4.80
CA ALA A 319 8.54 6.04 -4.04
C ALA A 319 9.58 5.70 -2.97
N LEU A 320 9.13 5.34 -1.77
CA LEU A 320 10.04 4.82 -0.75
C LEU A 320 10.62 3.47 -1.21
N PRO A 321 11.88 3.20 -0.90
CA PRO A 321 12.47 1.92 -1.24
C PRO A 321 11.76 0.77 -0.54
N GLY A 322 11.63 -0.37 -1.22
CA GLY A 322 10.95 -1.56 -0.73
C GLY A 322 11.89 -2.66 -0.25
N VAL A 323 11.51 -3.37 0.81
CA VAL A 323 12.09 -4.65 1.22
C VAL A 323 11.04 -5.75 1.05
N LEU A 324 11.48 -6.99 0.86
CA LEU A 324 10.57 -8.10 0.58
C LEU A 324 10.45 -9.06 1.78
N PRO A 325 9.25 -9.45 2.18
CA PRO A 325 9.05 -10.48 3.18
C PRO A 325 9.45 -11.85 2.61
N LEU A 326 10.13 -12.67 3.41
CA LEU A 326 10.48 -14.04 3.04
C LEU A 326 9.55 -15.09 3.63
N ALA A 327 8.87 -14.76 4.72
CA ALA A 327 7.85 -15.61 5.33
C ALA A 327 6.70 -14.75 5.86
N GLN A 328 5.59 -15.39 6.13
CA GLN A 328 4.42 -14.76 6.76
C GLN A 328 3.73 -15.77 7.65
N THR A 329 3.04 -15.29 8.68
CA THR A 329 2.26 -16.18 9.53
C THR A 329 1.00 -16.66 8.83
N GLN A 330 0.46 -17.78 9.31
CA GLN A 330 -0.93 -18.11 9.06
C GLN A 330 -1.82 -16.93 9.51
N PRO A 331 -2.88 -16.61 8.75
CA PRO A 331 -3.80 -15.54 9.14
C PRO A 331 -4.44 -15.82 10.49
N VAL A 332 -4.75 -14.77 11.25
CA VAL A 332 -5.56 -14.89 12.46
C VAL A 332 -6.96 -15.43 12.14
N ALA A 333 -7.61 -16.03 13.12
CA ALA A 333 -8.87 -16.75 12.88
C ALA A 333 -10.07 -15.85 12.52
N ARG A 334 -10.00 -14.54 12.78
CA ARG A 334 -11.13 -13.60 12.57
C ARG A 334 -10.69 -12.42 11.71
N GLN A 335 -11.56 -11.99 10.82
CA GLN A 335 -11.36 -10.83 9.96
C GLN A 335 -11.54 -9.50 10.71
N GLY A 336 -11.13 -8.43 10.02
CA GLY A 336 -11.11 -7.05 10.49
C GLY A 336 -9.92 -6.80 11.42
N ASP A 337 -9.88 -5.69 12.11
CA ASP A 337 -8.84 -5.29 13.05
C ASP A 337 -8.69 -6.36 14.17
N ALA A 338 -7.68 -7.20 14.04
CA ALA A 338 -7.49 -8.40 14.86
C ALA A 338 -6.03 -8.69 15.23
N ALA A 339 -5.12 -8.87 14.28
CA ALA A 339 -3.69 -8.96 14.58
C ALA A 339 -3.17 -7.58 14.98
N ASP A 340 -2.26 -7.51 15.96
CA ASP A 340 -1.76 -6.25 16.48
C ASP A 340 -0.23 -6.25 16.57
N ASP A 341 0.32 -6.70 17.67
CA ASP A 341 1.73 -6.50 18.01
C ASP A 341 2.50 -7.84 18.07
N PRO A 342 3.67 -7.92 17.42
CA PRO A 342 4.53 -9.08 17.53
C PRO A 342 5.59 -8.92 18.61
N ALA A 343 6.08 -10.06 19.15
CA ALA A 343 7.32 -10.13 19.89
C ALA A 343 8.15 -11.34 19.43
N ILE A 344 9.48 -11.24 19.53
CA ILE A 344 10.39 -12.31 19.14
C ILE A 344 11.04 -12.93 20.38
N TRP A 345 10.71 -14.18 20.66
CA TRP A 345 11.44 -14.96 21.65
C TRP A 345 12.61 -15.71 20.99
N VAL A 346 13.82 -15.38 21.39
CA VAL A 346 15.04 -16.04 20.90
C VAL A 346 15.36 -17.24 21.77
N HIS A 347 15.37 -18.45 21.17
CA HIS A 347 15.70 -19.67 21.89
C HIS A 347 17.16 -19.66 22.34
N PRO A 348 17.46 -19.79 23.66
CA PRO A 348 18.77 -19.50 24.19
C PRO A 348 19.91 -20.44 23.73
N GLN A 349 19.59 -21.62 23.22
CA GLN A 349 20.59 -22.61 22.77
C GLN A 349 20.45 -23.01 21.29
N LYS A 350 19.26 -22.85 20.72
CA LYS A 350 18.92 -23.26 19.34
C LYS A 350 18.16 -22.17 18.63
N PRO A 351 18.82 -21.09 18.17
CA PRO A 351 18.14 -19.92 17.61
C PRO A 351 17.14 -20.24 16.49
N ALA A 352 17.37 -21.29 15.71
CA ALA A 352 16.42 -21.75 14.69
C ALA A 352 15.08 -22.26 15.26
N LEU A 353 15.00 -22.51 16.58
CA LEU A 353 13.76 -22.86 17.28
C LEU A 353 13.11 -21.68 18.00
N SER A 354 13.53 -20.47 17.69
CA SER A 354 12.89 -19.22 18.17
C SER A 354 11.43 -19.15 17.78
N ARG A 355 10.68 -18.29 18.46
CA ARG A 355 9.23 -18.11 18.25
C ARG A 355 8.91 -16.66 17.96
N VAL A 356 7.90 -16.44 17.16
CA VAL A 356 7.21 -15.17 17.03
C VAL A 356 5.90 -15.28 17.78
N LEU A 357 5.67 -14.37 18.70
CA LEU A 357 4.42 -14.20 19.40
C LEU A 357 3.65 -13.11 18.64
N GLY A 358 2.35 -13.27 18.50
CA GLY A 358 1.49 -12.25 17.90
C GLY A 358 0.23 -12.09 18.73
N THR A 359 -0.11 -10.86 19.07
CA THR A 359 -1.36 -10.56 19.75
C THR A 359 -2.53 -10.58 18.78
N ASN A 360 -3.69 -10.89 19.33
CA ASN A 360 -4.95 -10.88 18.59
C ASN A 360 -6.01 -10.17 19.43
N LYS A 361 -6.39 -8.97 19.02
CA LYS A 361 -7.43 -8.13 19.64
C LYS A 361 -8.81 -8.83 19.77
N LYS A 362 -8.98 -10.01 19.17
CA LYS A 362 -10.25 -10.75 19.20
C LYS A 362 -10.17 -12.13 19.86
N GLN A 363 -8.97 -12.54 20.35
CA GLN A 363 -8.80 -13.89 20.86
C GLN A 363 -7.79 -14.01 22.00
N GLY A 364 -6.56 -13.49 21.84
CA GLY A 364 -5.48 -13.64 22.81
C GLY A 364 -4.10 -13.66 22.20
N LEU A 365 -3.23 -14.58 22.62
CA LEU A 365 -1.85 -14.68 22.17
C LEU A 365 -1.67 -15.89 21.25
N LEU A 366 -1.05 -15.67 20.11
CA LEU A 366 -0.70 -16.68 19.12
C LEU A 366 0.83 -16.88 19.11
N VAL A 367 1.29 -18.10 18.86
CA VAL A 367 2.72 -18.44 18.81
C VAL A 367 3.02 -19.12 17.50
N TYR A 368 4.04 -18.64 16.80
CA TYR A 368 4.46 -19.13 15.49
C TYR A 368 5.92 -19.56 15.48
N ASP A 369 6.27 -20.48 14.60
CA ASP A 369 7.67 -20.75 14.26
C ASP A 369 8.21 -19.74 13.22
N LEU A 370 9.50 -19.83 12.90
CA LEU A 370 10.16 -18.92 11.94
C LEU A 370 9.71 -19.13 10.47
N THR A 371 8.85 -20.10 10.20
CA THR A 371 8.20 -20.29 8.90
C THR A 371 6.81 -19.67 8.86
N GLY A 372 6.33 -19.13 9.98
CA GLY A 372 5.00 -18.54 10.13
C GLY A 372 3.89 -19.56 10.46
N LYS A 373 4.24 -20.82 10.72
CA LYS A 373 3.28 -21.84 11.14
C LYS A 373 2.86 -21.61 12.58
N GLN A 374 1.55 -21.56 12.83
CA GLN A 374 1.00 -21.43 14.19
C GLN A 374 1.26 -22.72 15.00
N LEU A 375 1.84 -22.57 16.17
CA LEU A 375 2.15 -23.65 17.11
C LEU A 375 1.20 -23.69 18.30
N GLN A 376 0.82 -22.50 18.82
CA GLN A 376 -0.07 -22.38 19.98
C GLN A 376 -1.08 -21.25 19.76
N SER A 377 -2.20 -21.35 20.47
CA SER A 377 -3.20 -20.30 20.65
C SER A 377 -3.64 -20.27 22.10
N LEU A 378 -3.53 -19.12 22.75
CA LEU A 378 -3.85 -18.90 24.15
C LEU A 378 -5.03 -17.90 24.21
N PRO A 379 -6.29 -18.39 24.35
CA PRO A 379 -7.48 -17.54 24.24
C PRO A 379 -7.79 -16.86 25.58
N VAL A 380 -7.03 -15.84 25.93
CA VAL A 380 -7.08 -15.13 27.22
C VAL A 380 -7.84 -13.80 27.18
N GLY A 381 -8.49 -13.47 26.08
CA GLY A 381 -9.21 -12.21 25.87
C GLY A 381 -8.49 -11.30 24.88
N ARG A 382 -8.96 -10.05 24.72
CA ARG A 382 -8.42 -9.07 23.79
C ARG A 382 -7.06 -8.57 24.25
N LEU A 383 -6.00 -9.06 23.60
CA LEU A 383 -4.63 -8.54 23.81
C LEU A 383 -4.29 -7.48 22.76
N ASN A 384 -3.58 -6.42 23.21
CA ASN A 384 -3.03 -5.39 22.33
C ASN A 384 -1.53 -5.64 22.11
N ASN A 385 -0.65 -5.06 22.90
CA ASN A 385 0.79 -5.25 22.73
C ASN A 385 1.32 -6.44 23.54
N VAL A 386 2.52 -6.93 23.14
CA VAL A 386 3.26 -7.99 23.85
C VAL A 386 4.76 -7.72 23.78
N ASP A 387 5.49 -7.95 24.86
CA ASP A 387 6.95 -7.92 24.87
C ASP A 387 7.53 -9.11 25.63
N VAL A 388 8.78 -9.46 25.35
CA VAL A 388 9.46 -10.64 25.90
C VAL A 388 10.81 -10.26 26.51
N ARG A 389 11.08 -10.77 27.74
CA ARG A 389 12.43 -10.70 28.33
C ARG A 389 12.87 -12.06 28.89
N PRO A 390 14.15 -12.43 28.70
CA PRO A 390 14.69 -13.70 29.21
C PRO A 390 14.96 -13.64 30.71
N GLY A 391 14.92 -14.83 31.36
CA GLY A 391 15.46 -15.04 32.70
C GLY A 391 14.63 -14.41 33.82
N PHE A 392 13.36 -14.78 33.95
CA PHE A 392 12.48 -14.40 35.06
C PHE A 392 12.32 -15.56 36.06
N MET A 393 12.41 -15.27 37.36
CA MET A 393 12.22 -16.26 38.41
C MET A 393 10.75 -16.43 38.78
N LEU A 394 10.11 -17.48 38.23
CA LEU A 394 8.74 -17.88 38.59
C LEU A 394 8.77 -18.90 39.73
N GLY A 395 8.80 -18.44 40.95
CA GLY A 395 9.14 -19.22 42.14
C GLY A 395 10.61 -19.66 42.08
N GLN A 396 10.84 -20.96 42.01
CA GLN A 396 12.18 -21.55 41.88
C GLN A 396 12.57 -21.85 40.41
N ARG A 397 11.69 -21.61 39.45
CA ARG A 397 11.95 -21.90 38.03
C ARG A 397 12.46 -20.67 37.32
N ASN A 398 13.55 -20.81 36.60
CA ASN A 398 14.02 -19.79 35.67
C ASN A 398 13.33 -19.99 34.32
N VAL A 399 12.46 -19.06 33.94
CA VAL A 399 11.72 -19.06 32.69
C VAL A 399 12.02 -17.76 31.91
N ASP A 400 11.67 -17.71 30.64
CA ASP A 400 11.56 -16.45 29.95
C ASP A 400 10.10 -15.96 30.07
N LEU A 401 9.89 -14.65 30.05
CA LEU A 401 8.57 -14.07 30.33
C LEU A 401 8.09 -13.24 29.14
N ALA A 402 6.86 -13.51 28.71
CA ALA A 402 6.10 -12.62 27.86
C ALA A 402 5.03 -11.90 28.71
N VAL A 403 4.83 -10.61 28.44
CA VAL A 403 3.79 -9.81 29.07
C VAL A 403 2.99 -9.10 27.99
N ALA A 404 1.67 -9.21 28.08
CA ALA A 404 0.76 -8.56 27.14
C ALA A 404 -0.26 -7.69 27.85
N SER A 405 -0.66 -6.58 27.24
CA SER A 405 -1.77 -5.75 27.70
C SER A 405 -3.10 -6.40 27.36
N ASN A 406 -3.95 -6.59 28.36
CA ASN A 406 -5.28 -7.23 28.21
C ASN A 406 -6.39 -6.19 28.35
N ARG A 407 -7.03 -5.87 27.24
CA ARG A 407 -8.09 -4.84 27.18
C ARG A 407 -9.41 -5.28 27.79
N ASP A 408 -9.69 -6.59 27.87
CA ASP A 408 -10.91 -7.09 28.49
C ASP A 408 -10.88 -7.00 30.01
N ARG A 409 -9.68 -7.14 30.59
CA ARG A 409 -9.49 -7.17 32.05
C ARG A 409 -8.81 -5.92 32.59
N ASN A 410 -8.38 -5.04 31.69
CA ASN A 410 -7.60 -3.84 32.01
C ASN A 410 -6.38 -4.16 32.88
N SER A 411 -5.59 -5.14 32.42
CA SER A 411 -4.51 -5.78 33.17
C SER A 411 -3.31 -6.14 32.29
N LEU A 412 -2.21 -6.53 32.93
CA LEU A 412 -1.08 -7.20 32.31
C LEU A 412 -1.28 -8.72 32.41
N SER A 413 -1.38 -9.41 31.30
CA SER A 413 -1.38 -10.88 31.23
C SER A 413 0.05 -11.39 31.05
N LEU A 414 0.50 -12.29 31.92
CA LEU A 414 1.84 -12.82 31.95
C LEU A 414 1.87 -14.27 31.47
N PHE A 415 2.88 -14.60 30.66
CA PHE A 415 3.09 -15.94 30.12
C PHE A 415 4.54 -16.37 30.35
N SER A 416 4.73 -17.54 30.99
CA SER A 416 6.04 -18.17 31.10
C SER A 416 6.37 -18.90 29.82
N ILE A 417 7.59 -18.76 29.33
CA ILE A 417 8.12 -19.47 28.18
C ILE A 417 9.13 -20.51 28.68
N ASP A 418 8.89 -21.76 28.35
CA ASP A 418 9.85 -22.84 28.63
C ASP A 418 11.08 -22.67 27.76
N ARG A 419 12.24 -22.51 28.37
CA ARG A 419 13.52 -22.20 27.70
C ARG A 419 14.06 -23.33 26.83
N THR A 420 13.48 -24.51 26.92
CA THR A 420 13.89 -25.69 26.15
C THR A 420 12.98 -25.96 24.96
N THR A 421 11.68 -25.75 25.14
CA THR A 421 10.66 -26.10 24.12
C THR A 421 10.08 -24.89 23.42
N GLY A 422 10.14 -23.71 24.05
CA GLY A 422 9.44 -22.50 23.60
C GLY A 422 7.93 -22.58 23.83
N GLU A 423 7.44 -23.52 24.66
CA GLU A 423 6.02 -23.61 25.02
C GLU A 423 5.65 -22.49 25.98
N LEU A 424 4.56 -21.78 25.69
CA LEU A 424 4.01 -20.74 26.53
C LEU A 424 2.90 -21.28 27.43
N ARG A 425 2.85 -20.77 28.69
CA ARG A 425 1.77 -21.04 29.65
C ARG A 425 1.43 -19.79 30.42
N GLU A 426 0.17 -19.57 30.72
CA GLU A 426 -0.27 -18.48 31.60
C GLU A 426 0.47 -18.54 32.94
N ALA A 427 1.04 -17.41 33.37
CA ALA A 427 1.83 -17.29 34.59
C ALA A 427 1.18 -16.34 35.63
N GLY A 428 0.13 -15.66 35.24
CA GLY A 428 -0.62 -14.78 36.11
C GLY A 428 -1.10 -13.51 35.44
N GLU A 429 -1.69 -12.64 36.24
CA GLU A 429 -2.32 -11.40 35.78
C GLU A 429 -2.11 -10.31 36.83
N ILE A 430 -1.81 -9.08 36.39
CA ILE A 430 -1.61 -7.93 37.24
C ILE A 430 -2.62 -6.86 36.81
N PRO A 431 -3.65 -6.58 37.64
CA PRO A 431 -4.62 -5.52 37.36
C PRO A 431 -3.97 -4.15 37.33
N THR A 432 -4.46 -3.28 36.45
CA THR A 432 -4.02 -1.87 36.39
C THR A 432 -5.14 -0.92 36.78
N PRO A 433 -4.83 0.26 37.30
CA PRO A 433 -5.80 1.32 37.57
C PRO A 433 -6.07 2.20 36.35
N LEU A 434 -5.57 1.83 35.16
CA LEU A 434 -5.85 2.56 33.92
C LEU A 434 -7.35 2.46 33.59
N THR A 435 -7.89 3.50 32.98
CA THR A 435 -9.29 3.44 32.51
C THR A 435 -9.39 2.52 31.30
N GLU A 436 -8.41 2.60 30.41
CA GLU A 436 -8.34 1.83 29.18
C GLU A 436 -6.86 1.52 28.89
N ILE A 437 -6.42 0.30 29.22
CA ILE A 437 -5.06 -0.15 28.94
C ILE A 437 -4.87 -0.32 27.45
N TYR A 438 -3.66 0.01 26.94
CA TYR A 438 -3.34 -0.02 25.53
C TYR A 438 -1.98 -0.69 25.29
N GLY A 439 -0.88 0.04 25.24
CA GLY A 439 0.45 -0.51 25.00
C GLY A 439 1.12 -1.13 26.23
N VAL A 440 2.13 -1.97 25.98
CA VAL A 440 3.03 -2.53 26.99
C VAL A 440 4.42 -2.77 26.41
N CYS A 441 5.46 -2.49 27.22
CA CYS A 441 6.82 -2.92 26.93
C CYS A 441 7.56 -3.27 28.24
N LEU A 442 8.63 -4.05 28.13
CA LEU A 442 9.43 -4.54 29.25
C LEU A 442 10.77 -3.83 29.31
N PHE A 443 11.29 -3.69 30.52
CA PHE A 443 12.61 -3.16 30.80
C PHE A 443 13.34 -4.05 31.79
N LYS A 444 14.57 -4.46 31.45
CA LYS A 444 15.38 -5.33 32.29
C LYS A 444 16.79 -4.78 32.48
N PRO A 445 17.04 -3.97 33.50
CA PRO A 445 18.37 -3.47 33.80
C PRO A 445 19.34 -4.58 34.22
N ALA A 446 20.64 -4.27 34.25
CA ALA A 446 21.72 -5.20 34.55
C ALA A 446 21.65 -5.85 35.96
N ASN A 447 20.91 -5.25 36.91
CA ASN A 447 20.68 -5.81 38.25
C ASN A 447 19.75 -7.06 38.23
N GLY A 448 19.14 -7.36 37.06
CA GLY A 448 18.28 -8.53 36.86
C GLY A 448 16.82 -8.35 37.27
N GLU A 449 16.44 -7.20 37.81
CA GLU A 449 15.03 -6.85 38.02
C GLU A 449 14.29 -6.75 36.68
N LEU A 450 12.99 -6.96 36.70
CA LEU A 450 12.16 -6.85 35.50
C LEU A 450 11.03 -5.86 35.75
N TYR A 451 10.86 -4.94 34.82
CA TYR A 451 9.81 -3.93 34.86
C TYR A 451 8.93 -4.03 33.62
N ALA A 452 7.66 -3.69 33.79
CA ALA A 452 6.71 -3.47 32.70
C ALA A 452 6.22 -2.03 32.71
N PHE A 453 6.23 -1.39 31.54
CA PHE A 453 5.53 -0.14 31.32
C PHE A 453 4.19 -0.47 30.66
N ALA A 454 3.10 -0.04 31.27
CA ALA A 454 1.77 -0.10 30.68
C ALA A 454 1.28 1.32 30.42
N ASN A 455 0.74 1.57 29.25
CA ASN A 455 0.13 2.85 28.95
C ASN A 455 -1.39 2.75 28.78
N GLY A 456 -2.06 3.87 28.88
CA GLY A 456 -3.48 4.03 28.62
C GLY A 456 -3.73 5.07 27.55
N LYS A 457 -4.87 4.95 26.87
CA LYS A 457 -5.29 5.86 25.79
C LYS A 457 -5.37 7.33 26.21
N ASP A 458 -5.42 7.60 27.51
CA ASP A 458 -5.42 8.95 28.08
C ASP A 458 -4.02 9.57 28.24
N GLY A 459 -2.97 8.91 27.73
CA GLY A 459 -1.58 9.34 27.85
C GLY A 459 -0.86 8.86 29.12
N SER A 460 -1.53 8.18 30.02
CA SER A 460 -0.95 7.70 31.28
C SER A 460 0.02 6.55 31.08
N PHE A 461 1.18 6.58 31.74
CA PHE A 461 2.16 5.50 31.84
C PHE A 461 2.31 5.03 33.27
N LEU A 462 2.31 3.72 33.47
CA LEU A 462 2.50 3.04 34.75
C LEU A 462 3.70 2.10 34.64
N GLN A 463 4.69 2.25 35.51
CA GLN A 463 5.83 1.33 35.59
C GLN A 463 5.64 0.38 36.75
N TYR A 464 5.60 -0.92 36.47
CA TYR A 464 5.49 -1.98 37.47
C TYR A 464 6.82 -2.72 37.60
N ARG A 465 7.28 -2.96 38.82
CA ARG A 465 8.32 -3.95 39.08
C ARG A 465 7.66 -5.32 39.20
N LEU A 466 8.11 -6.26 38.37
CA LEU A 466 7.55 -7.61 38.29
C LEU A 466 8.30 -8.58 39.20
N SER A 467 7.59 -9.44 39.91
CA SER A 467 8.16 -10.51 40.73
C SER A 467 7.21 -11.71 40.79
N ALA A 468 7.72 -12.86 41.21
CA ALA A 468 6.90 -14.05 41.42
C ALA A 468 7.51 -14.98 42.50
N PRO A 469 7.71 -14.53 43.75
CA PRO A 469 8.47 -15.28 44.76
C PRO A 469 7.84 -16.63 45.10
N ASN A 470 6.53 -16.74 45.06
CA ASN A 470 5.77 -17.97 45.38
C ASN A 470 5.21 -18.65 44.11
N GLY A 471 5.82 -18.40 42.94
CA GLY A 471 5.35 -18.92 41.65
C GLY A 471 4.07 -18.24 41.15
N LYS A 472 3.62 -17.18 41.77
CA LYS A 472 2.50 -16.35 41.36
C LYS A 472 3.00 -14.94 41.02
N ALA A 473 2.72 -14.49 39.83
CA ALA A 473 3.11 -13.17 39.34
C ALA A 473 2.50 -12.04 40.20
N GLN A 474 3.33 -11.03 40.48
CA GLN A 474 3.00 -9.82 41.23
C GLN A 474 3.64 -8.62 40.56
N GLY A 475 3.00 -7.46 40.65
CA GLY A 475 3.52 -6.19 40.14
C GLY A 475 3.37 -5.07 41.15
N ASP A 476 4.49 -4.51 41.57
CA ASP A 476 4.52 -3.31 42.41
C ASP A 476 4.56 -2.08 41.51
N LEU A 477 3.57 -1.21 41.59
CA LEU A 477 3.55 0.07 40.89
C LEU A 477 4.58 1.03 41.50
N VAL A 478 5.66 1.31 40.73
CA VAL A 478 6.83 2.05 41.23
C VAL A 478 6.94 3.46 40.68
N ARG A 479 6.37 3.76 39.50
CA ARG A 479 6.39 5.10 38.91
C ARG A 479 5.16 5.37 38.06
N ARG A 480 4.75 6.64 37.94
CA ARG A 480 3.73 7.15 37.04
C ARG A 480 4.23 8.39 36.32
N PHE A 481 3.90 8.50 35.04
CA PHE A 481 4.10 9.70 34.24
C PHE A 481 3.06 9.78 33.13
N LYS A 482 3.12 10.82 32.29
CA LYS A 482 2.09 11.05 31.27
C LYS A 482 2.68 11.76 30.05
N VAL A 483 2.15 11.44 28.86
CA VAL A 483 2.23 12.23 27.63
C VAL A 483 0.91 12.99 27.42
N GLU A 484 0.85 13.87 26.43
CA GLU A 484 -0.31 14.75 26.28
C GLU A 484 -1.49 14.06 25.58
N THR A 485 -1.21 13.19 24.60
CA THR A 485 -2.22 12.50 23.78
C THR A 485 -2.08 11.00 23.88
N GLN A 486 -2.74 10.25 23.01
CA GLN A 486 -2.74 8.78 23.01
C GLN A 486 -1.35 8.23 22.62
N PRO A 487 -0.72 7.41 23.46
CA PRO A 487 0.44 6.62 23.10
C PRO A 487 0.05 5.18 22.79
N GLU A 488 0.88 4.47 22.00
CA GLU A 488 0.76 3.03 21.89
C GLU A 488 2.11 2.33 22.03
N GLY A 489 2.94 2.32 21.00
CA GLY A 489 4.20 1.61 20.98
C GLY A 489 5.20 2.13 22.00
N CYS A 490 5.93 1.21 22.62
CA CYS A 490 7.13 1.56 23.40
C CYS A 490 8.16 0.44 23.32
N VAL A 491 9.44 0.79 23.54
CA VAL A 491 10.54 -0.16 23.61
C VAL A 491 11.65 0.36 24.54
N ALA A 492 12.27 -0.52 25.31
CA ALA A 492 13.35 -0.14 26.22
C ALA A 492 14.72 -0.60 25.71
N ASP A 493 15.70 0.29 25.77
CA ASP A 493 17.12 -0.01 25.72
C ASP A 493 17.56 -0.40 27.15
N ASP A 494 17.61 -1.70 27.39
CA ASP A 494 17.95 -2.28 28.69
C ASP A 494 19.38 -1.90 29.13
N GLN A 495 20.32 -1.76 28.18
CA GLN A 495 21.73 -1.46 28.50
C GLN A 495 21.95 -0.03 28.93
N ARG A 496 21.35 0.93 28.21
CA ARG A 496 21.47 2.37 28.51
C ARG A 496 20.35 2.88 29.39
N GLN A 497 19.41 1.99 29.76
CA GLN A 497 18.30 2.27 30.66
C GLN A 497 17.41 3.41 30.17
N ARG A 498 17.08 3.38 28.88
CA ARG A 498 16.21 4.35 28.20
C ARG A 498 14.91 3.68 27.77
N LEU A 499 13.84 4.42 27.79
CA LEU A 499 12.55 4.03 27.24
C LEU A 499 12.22 4.96 26.10
N PHE A 500 11.94 4.39 24.93
CA PHE A 500 11.34 5.10 23.80
C PHE A 500 9.85 4.83 23.79
N LEU A 501 9.05 5.85 23.51
CA LEU A 501 7.60 5.76 23.46
C LEU A 501 7.03 6.58 22.32
N GLY A 502 6.05 6.00 21.61
CA GLY A 502 5.29 6.63 20.54
C GLY A 502 4.07 7.34 21.10
N GLU A 503 3.88 8.58 20.68
CA GLU A 503 2.66 9.37 20.86
C GLU A 503 2.07 9.57 19.47
N GLU A 504 0.94 8.91 19.16
CA GLU A 504 0.46 8.62 17.81
C GLU A 504 0.47 9.81 16.84
N ASP A 505 -0.10 10.94 17.26
CA ASP A 505 -0.19 12.17 16.45
C ASP A 505 1.03 13.09 16.56
N VAL A 506 2.01 12.79 17.44
CA VAL A 506 3.07 13.74 17.81
C VAL A 506 4.45 13.28 17.39
N GLY A 507 4.80 12.01 17.67
CA GLY A 507 6.11 11.46 17.37
C GLY A 507 6.66 10.55 18.46
N VAL A 508 7.99 10.44 18.54
CA VAL A 508 8.67 9.56 19.47
C VAL A 508 9.44 10.36 20.51
N TRP A 509 9.31 9.93 21.76
CA TRP A 509 9.98 10.49 22.92
C TRP A 509 10.97 9.48 23.52
N GLU A 510 12.03 9.98 24.14
CA GLU A 510 12.92 9.24 25.05
C GLU A 510 12.67 9.68 26.48
N VAL A 511 12.71 8.73 27.41
CA VAL A 511 12.67 8.98 28.86
C VAL A 511 13.59 8.02 29.60
N ASP A 512 14.16 8.40 30.73
CA ASP A 512 14.93 7.48 31.57
C ASP A 512 14.02 6.34 32.07
N ALA A 513 14.44 5.08 31.83
CA ALA A 513 13.64 3.91 32.19
C ALA A 513 13.73 3.54 33.69
N ARG A 514 14.66 4.12 34.46
CA ARG A 514 14.81 3.85 35.89
C ARG A 514 13.67 4.43 36.70
N ALA A 515 13.15 3.63 37.61
CA ALA A 515 11.96 4.00 38.39
C ALA A 515 12.17 5.15 39.36
N ASP A 516 13.41 5.38 39.79
CA ASP A 516 13.82 6.44 40.73
C ASP A 516 14.21 7.77 40.05
N GLN A 517 14.22 7.81 38.71
CA GLN A 517 14.58 9.01 37.97
C GLN A 517 13.33 9.78 37.50
N PRO A 518 13.46 11.12 37.32
CA PRO A 518 12.39 11.92 36.72
C PRO A 518 12.01 11.42 35.32
N ALA A 519 10.72 11.49 34.97
CA ALA A 519 10.23 11.18 33.63
C ALA A 519 10.29 12.43 32.74
N THR A 520 11.50 12.91 32.46
CA THR A 520 11.71 14.02 31.52
C THR A 520 11.69 13.52 30.11
N LEU A 521 10.75 13.99 29.30
CA LEU A 521 10.60 13.61 27.89
C LEU A 521 11.57 14.41 27.01
N SER A 522 12.33 13.72 26.19
CA SER A 522 13.20 14.28 25.14
C SER A 522 12.71 13.85 23.78
N SER A 523 12.55 14.77 22.83
CA SER A 523 12.06 14.43 21.48
C SER A 523 13.13 13.69 20.69
N VAL A 524 12.75 12.54 20.14
CA VAL A 524 13.56 11.74 19.20
C VAL A 524 13.26 12.17 17.76
N ILE A 525 12.01 12.06 17.34
CA ILE A 525 11.53 12.45 16.01
C ILE A 525 10.06 12.86 16.11
N LYS A 526 9.65 13.82 15.29
CA LYS A 526 8.27 14.30 15.24
C LYS A 526 7.55 13.79 14.00
N VAL A 527 6.24 13.68 14.10
CA VAL A 527 5.35 13.53 12.92
C VAL A 527 5.58 14.69 11.96
N GLY A 528 5.70 14.38 10.66
CA GLY A 528 6.01 15.33 9.60
C GLY A 528 6.22 14.64 8.25
N ASP A 529 7.20 15.11 7.47
CA ASP A 529 7.41 14.67 6.09
C ASP A 529 7.88 13.20 5.94
N VAL A 530 8.48 12.62 6.99
CA VAL A 530 9.05 11.26 6.95
C VAL A 530 8.25 10.29 7.83
N LEU A 531 7.94 10.71 9.07
CA LEU A 531 7.14 9.93 10.00
C LEU A 531 5.70 10.46 9.99
N HIS A 532 4.77 9.64 9.54
CA HIS A 532 3.35 10.00 9.44
C HIS A 532 2.56 9.39 10.59
N ALA A 533 1.59 10.11 11.09
CA ALA A 533 0.64 9.59 12.08
C ALA A 533 -0.23 8.46 11.45
N ASP A 534 -0.61 7.42 12.18
CA ASP A 534 -0.27 7.25 13.59
C ASP A 534 1.12 6.65 13.75
N VAL A 535 1.82 7.03 14.83
CA VAL A 535 3.10 6.42 15.23
C VAL A 535 2.79 5.25 16.14
N GLU A 536 2.84 4.05 15.57
CA GLU A 536 2.39 2.82 16.23
C GLU A 536 3.56 2.04 16.84
N GLY A 537 3.85 0.84 16.38
CA GLY A 537 4.90 -0.01 16.93
C GLY A 537 6.30 0.60 16.90
N LEU A 538 7.05 0.40 17.97
CA LEU A 538 8.46 0.75 18.11
C LEU A 538 9.29 -0.50 18.38
N ALA A 539 10.40 -0.66 17.68
CA ALA A 539 11.33 -1.78 17.87
C ALA A 539 12.77 -1.30 17.96
N PHE A 540 13.59 -1.98 18.77
CA PHE A 540 14.96 -1.61 19.03
C PHE A 540 15.93 -2.67 18.49
N TYR A 541 16.59 -2.36 17.36
CA TYR A 541 17.66 -3.19 16.82
C TYR A 541 18.96 -2.87 17.52
N GLN A 542 19.52 -3.83 18.26
CA GLN A 542 20.76 -3.69 18.97
C GLN A 542 21.82 -4.61 18.42
N SER A 543 22.97 -4.09 18.02
CA SER A 543 24.11 -4.85 17.55
C SER A 543 25.41 -4.37 18.20
N GLU A 544 26.52 -5.09 17.96
CA GLU A 544 27.85 -4.67 18.45
C GLU A 544 28.37 -3.39 17.78
N GLN A 545 27.82 -3.03 16.61
CA GLN A 545 28.33 -1.93 15.80
C GLN A 545 27.43 -0.71 15.81
N HIS A 546 26.12 -0.91 15.66
CA HIS A 546 25.15 0.18 15.56
C HIS A 546 23.80 -0.24 16.14
N ASP A 547 23.17 0.68 16.84
CA ASP A 547 21.84 0.50 17.38
C ASP A 547 20.86 1.41 16.63
N TYR A 548 19.70 0.85 16.27
CA TYR A 548 18.66 1.57 15.54
C TYR A 548 17.32 1.49 16.26
N LEU A 549 16.58 2.59 16.23
CA LEU A 549 15.17 2.61 16.55
C LEU A 549 14.36 2.54 15.24
N VAL A 550 13.46 1.59 15.17
CA VAL A 550 12.56 1.37 14.03
C VAL A 550 11.15 1.70 14.47
N MET A 551 10.41 2.42 13.65
CA MET A 551 9.08 2.92 13.96
C MET A 551 8.11 2.58 12.85
N SER A 552 6.90 2.14 13.19
CA SER A 552 5.79 2.08 12.24
C SER A 552 5.23 3.47 12.02
N SER A 553 5.15 3.86 10.75
CA SER A 553 4.50 5.08 10.24
C SER A 553 3.24 4.62 9.51
N GLN A 554 2.17 4.37 10.27
CA GLN A 554 0.96 3.72 9.78
C GLN A 554 0.29 4.52 8.66
N GLY A 555 0.22 5.85 8.82
CA GLY A 555 -0.51 6.73 7.89
C GLY A 555 0.04 6.77 6.46
N ASN A 556 1.24 6.22 6.19
CA ASN A 556 1.79 6.09 4.84
C ASN A 556 2.34 4.70 4.52
N ASP A 557 1.99 3.68 5.31
CA ASP A 557 2.41 2.29 5.14
C ASP A 557 3.95 2.14 5.06
N SER A 558 4.70 2.82 5.95
CA SER A 558 6.16 2.81 5.92
C SER A 558 6.78 2.57 7.31
N TYR A 559 8.09 2.32 7.32
CA TYR A 559 8.89 2.12 8.51
C TYR A 559 10.06 3.08 8.50
N VAL A 560 10.20 3.85 9.57
CA VAL A 560 11.26 4.86 9.72
C VAL A 560 12.38 4.31 10.59
N VAL A 561 13.63 4.54 10.20
CA VAL A 561 14.83 4.12 10.94
C VAL A 561 15.64 5.34 11.31
N VAL A 562 15.95 5.46 12.61
CA VAL A 562 16.88 6.46 13.14
C VAL A 562 17.98 5.76 13.95
N ASP A 563 19.11 6.43 14.13
CA ASP A 563 20.10 6.00 15.13
C ASP A 563 19.45 6.03 16.53
N ALA A 564 19.75 5.04 17.35
CA ALA A 564 19.25 5.00 18.70
C ALA A 564 20.03 5.91 19.68
N GLU A 565 21.01 6.66 19.19
CA GLU A 565 21.81 7.60 19.97
C GLU A 565 21.55 9.05 19.52
N PRO A 566 21.50 10.01 20.46
CA PRO A 566 21.44 11.41 20.09
C PRO A 566 22.57 11.80 19.11
N PRO A 567 22.28 12.58 18.06
CA PRO A 567 21.07 13.35 17.82
C PRO A 567 19.95 12.60 17.09
N TYR A 568 19.90 11.26 17.15
CA TYR A 568 18.90 10.39 16.51
C TYR A 568 18.84 10.60 14.99
N ALA A 569 20.00 10.48 14.36
CA ALA A 569 20.13 10.76 12.93
C ALA A 569 19.18 9.87 12.10
N LEU A 570 18.38 10.50 11.25
CA LEU A 570 17.50 9.78 10.31
C LEU A 570 18.35 8.96 9.35
N ARG A 571 18.07 7.66 9.24
CA ARG A 571 18.71 6.73 8.31
C ARG A 571 17.89 6.48 7.06
N GLY A 572 16.60 6.72 7.12
CA GLY A 572 15.68 6.63 6.01
C GLY A 572 14.35 6.00 6.40
N ALA A 573 13.52 5.81 5.37
CA ALA A 573 12.26 5.10 5.48
C ALA A 573 12.14 4.07 4.35
N PHE A 574 11.40 2.99 4.59
CA PHE A 574 11.17 1.92 3.62
C PHE A 574 9.75 1.36 3.74
N ARG A 575 9.33 0.59 2.74
CA ARG A 575 8.08 -0.19 2.76
C ARG A 575 8.38 -1.68 2.68
N VAL A 576 7.48 -2.49 3.23
CA VAL A 576 7.47 -3.94 2.98
C VAL A 576 6.58 -4.19 1.77
N GLY A 577 7.21 -4.54 0.65
CA GLY A 577 6.55 -4.72 -0.64
C GLY A 577 6.19 -6.16 -0.93
N LEU A 578 5.46 -6.35 -2.04
CA LEU A 578 4.99 -7.65 -2.50
C LEU A 578 6.17 -8.50 -3.03
N ASN A 579 6.35 -9.71 -2.48
CA ASN A 579 7.29 -10.72 -2.98
C ASN A 579 6.58 -11.64 -3.99
N ALA A 580 6.65 -11.27 -5.27
CA ALA A 580 6.00 -12.02 -6.35
C ALA A 580 6.49 -13.47 -6.45
N GLN A 581 7.78 -13.73 -6.20
CA GLN A 581 8.38 -15.05 -6.28
C GLN A 581 7.87 -15.97 -5.16
N ALA A 582 7.88 -15.47 -3.93
CA ALA A 582 7.40 -16.23 -2.77
C ALA A 582 5.86 -16.33 -2.73
N GLY A 583 5.16 -15.46 -3.43
CA GLY A 583 3.70 -15.36 -3.36
C GLY A 583 3.22 -14.76 -2.05
N ILE A 584 3.99 -13.84 -1.50
CA ILE A 584 3.70 -13.13 -0.25
C ILE A 584 3.45 -11.66 -0.60
N ASP A 585 2.36 -11.11 -0.13
CA ASP A 585 2.04 -9.69 -0.23
C ASP A 585 2.91 -8.84 0.69
N GLY A 586 2.83 -7.53 0.57
CA GLY A 586 3.49 -6.58 1.44
C GLY A 586 2.80 -6.44 2.79
N SER A 587 2.99 -5.29 3.42
CA SER A 587 2.26 -4.90 4.62
C SER A 587 1.74 -3.47 4.51
N SER A 588 0.62 -3.23 5.16
CA SER A 588 -0.05 -1.94 5.21
C SER A 588 -0.79 -1.76 6.53
N GLU A 589 -1.07 -0.51 6.91
CA GLU A 589 -1.73 -0.16 8.18
C GLU A 589 -1.11 -0.92 9.37
N THR A 590 0.22 -0.90 9.47
CA THR A 590 0.95 -1.68 10.48
C THR A 590 0.80 -1.06 11.85
N ASP A 591 0.19 -1.83 12.77
CA ASP A 591 0.16 -1.50 14.20
C ASP A 591 1.52 -1.83 14.83
N GLY A 592 1.78 -3.06 15.22
CA GLY A 592 2.97 -3.46 15.94
C GLY A 592 4.13 -3.96 15.07
N ILE A 593 5.33 -3.77 15.55
CA ILE A 593 6.57 -4.27 14.96
C ILE A 593 7.53 -4.79 16.04
N GLU A 594 8.38 -5.75 15.66
CA GLU A 594 9.48 -6.21 16.52
C GLU A 594 10.71 -6.53 15.69
N VAL A 595 11.90 -6.29 16.20
CA VAL A 595 13.16 -6.59 15.53
C VAL A 595 14.16 -7.25 16.46
N THR A 596 14.89 -8.25 15.95
CA THR A 596 16.01 -8.84 16.66
C THR A 596 17.26 -8.82 15.80
N SER A 597 18.42 -8.59 16.43
CA SER A 597 19.74 -8.75 15.81
C SER A 597 20.29 -10.17 15.93
N ALA A 598 19.62 -11.05 16.68
CA ALA A 598 20.07 -12.41 16.92
C ALA A 598 20.21 -13.20 15.62
N ASN A 599 21.28 -13.95 15.48
CA ASN A 599 21.46 -14.88 14.37
C ASN A 599 20.53 -16.08 14.54
N LEU A 600 19.39 -16.06 13.83
CA LEU A 600 18.40 -17.14 13.85
C LEU A 600 18.65 -18.21 12.76
N GLY A 601 19.73 -18.05 11.99
CA GLY A 601 20.15 -18.98 10.93
C GLY A 601 19.59 -18.63 9.55
N GLY A 602 20.24 -19.10 8.49
CA GLY A 602 19.82 -18.91 7.10
C GLY A 602 19.67 -17.44 6.73
N ALA A 603 18.53 -17.08 6.18
CA ALA A 603 18.18 -15.70 5.81
C ALA A 603 18.12 -14.74 7.02
N TRP A 604 17.89 -15.28 8.22
CA TRP A 604 17.80 -14.55 9.48
C TRP A 604 19.14 -14.42 10.22
N SER A 605 20.26 -14.66 9.54
CA SER A 605 21.61 -14.65 10.15
C SER A 605 22.06 -13.28 10.69
N ARG A 606 21.47 -12.20 10.20
CA ARG A 606 21.70 -10.81 10.66
C ARG A 606 20.49 -10.24 11.43
N GLY A 607 19.57 -11.10 11.84
CA GLY A 607 18.34 -10.71 12.50
C GLY A 607 17.13 -10.71 11.58
N MET A 608 15.99 -10.43 12.19
CA MET A 608 14.68 -10.46 11.56
C MET A 608 13.83 -9.31 12.09
N LEU A 609 13.15 -8.62 11.16
CA LEU A 609 12.06 -7.69 11.46
C LEU A 609 10.74 -8.44 11.25
N VAL A 610 9.84 -8.31 12.20
CA VAL A 610 8.45 -8.78 12.11
C VAL A 610 7.55 -7.56 12.13
N VAL A 611 6.61 -7.50 11.18
CA VAL A 611 5.63 -6.42 11.10
C VAL A 611 4.22 -6.98 11.02
N GLN A 612 3.28 -6.36 11.70
CA GLN A 612 1.87 -6.66 11.52
C GLN A 612 1.41 -6.17 10.13
N ASP A 613 0.53 -6.92 9.50
CA ASP A 613 -0.08 -6.55 8.22
C ASP A 613 -1.58 -6.38 8.38
N GLY A 614 -2.02 -5.14 8.27
CA GLY A 614 -3.41 -4.73 8.46
C GLY A 614 -4.33 -5.17 7.32
N ARG A 615 -3.77 -5.44 6.13
CA ARG A 615 -4.56 -5.80 4.94
C ARG A 615 -3.92 -6.94 4.16
N LYS A 616 -3.97 -8.13 4.70
CA LYS A 616 -3.42 -9.28 3.99
C LYS A 616 -4.06 -9.47 2.61
N ARG A 617 -3.19 -9.48 1.58
CA ARG A 617 -3.50 -9.72 0.16
C ARG A 617 -2.94 -11.08 -0.29
N MET A 618 -3.17 -11.45 -1.49
CA MET A 618 -2.57 -12.56 -2.24
C MET A 618 -2.54 -13.93 -1.52
N PRO A 619 -3.69 -14.53 -1.18
CA PRO A 619 -5.05 -14.00 -1.35
C PRO A 619 -5.49 -13.13 -0.17
N GLU A 620 -6.58 -12.39 -0.36
CA GLU A 620 -7.23 -11.65 0.73
C GLU A 620 -7.74 -12.60 1.81
N GLN A 621 -7.26 -12.38 3.02
CA GLN A 621 -7.61 -13.16 4.22
C GLN A 621 -7.65 -12.22 5.43
N ALA A 622 -7.82 -12.79 6.63
CA ALA A 622 -7.62 -12.05 7.87
C ALA A 622 -6.15 -11.64 8.03
N GLN A 623 -5.91 -10.63 8.83
CA GLN A 623 -4.59 -10.07 9.13
C GLN A 623 -3.57 -11.12 9.56
N ASN A 624 -2.29 -10.82 9.38
CA ASN A 624 -1.19 -11.68 9.77
C ASN A 624 0.08 -10.87 10.09
N PHE A 625 1.23 -11.53 10.19
CA PHE A 625 2.53 -10.90 10.36
C PHE A 625 3.47 -11.29 9.23
N LYS A 626 4.29 -10.35 8.77
CA LYS A 626 5.32 -10.55 7.75
C LYS A 626 6.70 -10.61 8.39
N PHE A 627 7.55 -11.51 7.91
CA PHE A 627 8.91 -11.69 8.38
C PHE A 627 9.90 -11.21 7.31
N VAL A 628 10.72 -10.24 7.65
CA VAL A 628 11.65 -9.54 6.75
C VAL A 628 13.08 -9.75 7.24
N PRO A 629 14.03 -10.18 6.39
CA PRO A 629 15.44 -10.23 6.79
C PRO A 629 15.97 -8.83 7.10
N TRP A 630 16.54 -8.63 8.27
CA TRP A 630 17.15 -7.34 8.60
C TRP A 630 18.29 -6.96 7.65
N ALA A 631 19.01 -7.95 7.11
CA ALA A 631 20.05 -7.73 6.09
C ALA A 631 19.53 -6.98 4.85
N ASP A 632 18.26 -7.18 4.47
CA ASP A 632 17.68 -6.49 3.32
C ASP A 632 17.33 -5.04 3.66
N VAL A 633 16.92 -4.75 4.89
CA VAL A 633 16.75 -3.37 5.39
C VAL A 633 18.09 -2.64 5.39
N VAL A 634 19.15 -3.26 5.93
CA VAL A 634 20.52 -2.72 5.92
C VAL A 634 20.97 -2.38 4.50
N LYS A 635 20.78 -3.31 3.56
CA LYS A 635 21.12 -3.09 2.16
C LYS A 635 20.32 -1.97 1.52
N THR A 636 19.02 -1.96 1.74
CA THR A 636 18.08 -1.01 1.11
C THR A 636 18.34 0.42 1.56
N LEU A 637 18.57 0.63 2.85
CA LEU A 637 18.86 1.95 3.42
C LEU A 637 20.36 2.29 3.46
N SER A 638 21.23 1.39 2.96
CA SER A 638 22.68 1.53 3.05
C SER A 638 23.16 1.82 4.48
N LEU A 639 22.59 1.10 5.46
CA LEU A 639 22.98 1.26 6.86
C LEU A 639 24.44 0.83 7.07
N PRO A 640 25.21 1.53 7.94
CA PRO A 640 26.59 1.20 8.25
C PRO A 640 26.77 -0.18 8.92
#